data_da08758647d61d459c7716acbe6d51dc
#
_entry.id   da08758647d61d459c7716acbe6d51dc
#
_cell.length_a   1.000
_cell.length_b   1.000
_cell.length_c   1.000
_cell.angle_alpha   90.00
_cell.angle_beta   90.00
_cell.angle_gamma   90.00
#
_symmetry.space_group_name_H-M   'P 1'
#
loop_
_entity.id
_entity.type
_entity.pdbx_description
1 polymer ?
#
loop_
_entity_poly.entity_id
_entity_poly.type
_entity_poly.pdbx_seq_one_letter_code
_entity_poly.pdbx_strand_id
1 'polypeptide(L)'
;MKHEGDISPGERDGCAEEVFSRPRVSFTRKVALRMILLAFCAAGILALFSFHAVKNEAEKTLVAEWKMQIELRGRYESERFLLAETLADRMAESFLALYSNPAVVPSARFSDYFYEPGDGTIRLRPEYFSGQDDARAAPGGVSGFIARDRPPLTDELQRRLILTYETVARFGPGGSANFANVHASLPENALIMYWPQAPWGLNAASDLNMTEGSVLQSTLQAYNPDRRPVWTGLYYDATASNWTITYQKPVDRAGRHLFTPSLDVSLTDLMGEVADGGPGGSFDLILSRDGMLVAYPKGMDGLPEDAGQIDIAEADNPDLSAIYRRLLEADTDGAAQAKVVFDEDLNAYIASARIDGPDWWLVTVHPKLQVEARALRSSGAILILIALLFAAFILTAVIVLRTSVSSPIRKMTRATRHLADGNYESVAGSDHGLPVDRNDEIGMLARSFRRMADKVEDARAGLERTVAERTLELELANRQLLDQSRRDALTGALNRGAFDQDLRQAMVDARAGTSIALALFDVDFFKPFNDHYGHVAGDRALERAVSAIGAALPGASIYRYGGEEIAAIIPASATNSSRRAVEGAVEAVARIGIPHAKSDLGTLTVSAGAMTIPHDADDSERGGRTILEAVDKALYAAKHAGRNRSEWLS
;
A
#
# COMPACT_ATOMS: atom_id res chain seq x y z
N MET A 1 43.46 72.20 -78.79
CA MET A 1 44.29 72.20 -77.62
C MET A 1 43.69 71.26 -76.64
N LYS A 2 44.08 70.00 -76.63
CA LYS A 2 44.99 69.26 -75.76
C LYS A 2 44.56 69.38 -74.29
N HIS A 3 44.01 68.32 -73.78
CA HIS A 3 44.67 67.51 -72.72
C HIS A 3 44.05 66.11 -72.62
N GLU A 4 44.88 65.15 -72.99
CA GLU A 4 44.83 63.75 -72.67
C GLU A 4 45.01 63.61 -71.14
N GLY A 5 44.19 62.84 -70.46
CA GLY A 5 44.34 62.44 -69.10
C GLY A 5 44.25 60.92 -69.01
N ASP A 6 45.35 60.37 -68.76
CA ASP A 6 45.78 58.97 -68.62
C ASP A 6 44.89 58.26 -67.52
N ILE A 7 44.21 57.22 -67.89
CA ILE A 7 43.49 56.34 -66.94
C ILE A 7 44.32 55.13 -66.67
N SER A 8 44.89 55.03 -65.47
CA SER A 8 45.73 53.94 -65.00
C SER A 8 44.89 52.64 -64.85
N PRO A 9 45.50 51.46 -65.08
CA PRO A 9 44.79 50.17 -65.07
C PRO A 9 44.71 49.54 -63.68
N GLY A 10 44.07 50.22 -62.72
CA GLY A 10 43.97 49.77 -61.31
C GLY A 10 42.56 49.62 -60.74
N GLU A 11 41.52 50.02 -61.47
CA GLU A 11 40.15 50.08 -60.87
C GLU A 11 39.17 49.01 -61.36
N ARG A 12 39.58 47.92 -62.01
CA ARG A 12 38.68 46.90 -62.51
C ARG A 12 38.61 45.65 -61.62
N ASP A 13 39.44 45.50 -60.62
CA ASP A 13 39.38 44.31 -59.71
C ASP A 13 38.60 44.52 -58.41
N GLY A 14 38.12 45.71 -58.10
CA GLY A 14 37.42 46.00 -56.89
C GLY A 14 35.88 45.65 -56.89
N CYS A 15 35.29 45.50 -58.09
CA CYS A 15 33.82 45.26 -58.18
C CYS A 15 33.37 43.80 -58.19
N ALA A 16 34.28 42.84 -58.31
CA ALA A 16 33.96 41.42 -58.34
C ALA A 16 34.04 40.75 -56.96
N GLU A 17 34.74 41.35 -56.00
CA GLU A 17 34.85 40.75 -54.64
C GLU A 17 33.69 41.12 -53.67
N GLU A 18 32.93 42.17 -53.90
CA GLU A 18 31.84 42.58 -53.00
C GLU A 18 30.52 41.79 -53.18
N VAL A 19 30.37 41.06 -54.28
CA VAL A 19 29.12 40.28 -54.54
C VAL A 19 29.10 38.93 -53.81
N PHE A 20 30.21 38.50 -53.18
CA PHE A 20 30.30 37.23 -52.42
C PHE A 20 30.61 37.40 -50.93
N SER A 21 30.26 38.52 -50.33
CA SER A 21 30.26 38.62 -48.88
C SER A 21 29.27 37.55 -48.32
N ARG A 22 29.81 36.60 -47.54
CA ARG A 22 28.96 35.56 -46.89
C ARG A 22 27.84 36.24 -46.11
N PRO A 23 26.56 35.97 -46.40
CA PRO A 23 25.49 36.53 -45.58
C PRO A 23 25.74 36.09 -44.13
N ARG A 24 25.81 37.05 -43.20
CA ARG A 24 26.11 36.80 -41.76
C ARG A 24 25.28 35.73 -41.12
N VAL A 25 24.08 35.40 -41.67
CA VAL A 25 23.27 34.24 -41.33
C VAL A 25 22.53 33.79 -42.57
N SER A 26 22.74 32.51 -43.00
CA SER A 26 21.99 31.92 -44.11
C SER A 26 20.48 31.97 -43.89
N PHE A 27 19.68 32.31 -44.92
CA PHE A 27 18.22 32.32 -44.90
C PHE A 27 17.65 31.01 -44.34
N THR A 28 18.21 29.89 -44.76
CA THR A 28 17.80 28.54 -44.26
C THR A 28 18.01 28.39 -42.75
N ARG A 29 19.06 29.00 -42.19
CA ARG A 29 19.32 28.97 -40.74
C ARG A 29 18.33 29.82 -39.97
N LYS A 30 17.90 30.99 -40.54
CA LYS A 30 16.87 31.83 -39.92
C LYS A 30 15.49 31.13 -39.92
N VAL A 31 15.12 30.49 -41.03
CA VAL A 31 13.87 29.74 -41.15
C VAL A 31 13.86 28.55 -40.20
N ALA A 32 14.95 27.76 -40.19
CA ALA A 32 15.11 26.64 -39.26
C ALA A 32 14.96 27.07 -37.80
N LEU A 33 15.65 28.16 -37.42
CA LEU A 33 15.58 28.65 -36.04
C LEU A 33 14.16 29.08 -35.64
N ARG A 34 13.43 29.73 -36.56
CA ARG A 34 12.00 30.11 -36.31
C ARG A 34 11.11 28.89 -36.21
N MET A 35 11.26 27.90 -37.07
CA MET A 35 10.49 26.64 -37.03
C MET A 35 10.76 25.87 -35.75
N ILE A 36 12.04 25.76 -35.36
CA ILE A 36 12.43 25.10 -34.09
C ILE A 36 11.83 25.85 -32.89
N LEU A 37 11.89 27.19 -32.90
CA LEU A 37 11.31 28.00 -31.82
C LEU A 37 9.79 27.81 -31.71
N LEU A 38 9.08 27.86 -32.85
CA LEU A 38 7.62 27.63 -32.87
C LEU A 38 7.27 26.21 -32.40
N ALA A 39 7.99 25.22 -32.87
CA ALA A 39 7.81 23.83 -32.44
C ALA A 39 8.12 23.64 -30.95
N PHE A 40 9.16 24.32 -30.45
CA PHE A 40 9.49 24.31 -29.02
C PHE A 40 8.38 24.94 -28.17
N CYS A 41 7.85 26.09 -28.59
CA CYS A 41 6.71 26.70 -27.91
C CYS A 41 5.47 25.80 -27.95
N ALA A 42 5.16 25.19 -29.10
CA ALA A 42 4.03 24.27 -29.23
C ALA A 42 4.19 23.02 -28.36
N ALA A 43 5.40 22.42 -28.36
CA ALA A 43 5.71 21.28 -27.50
C ALA A 43 5.66 21.65 -26.01
N GLY A 44 6.14 22.84 -25.65
CA GLY A 44 6.07 23.36 -24.29
C GLY A 44 4.62 23.55 -23.81
N ILE A 45 3.78 24.14 -24.67
CA ILE A 45 2.35 24.31 -24.38
C ILE A 45 1.67 22.94 -24.23
N LEU A 46 1.96 21.99 -25.14
CA LEU A 46 1.39 20.65 -25.09
C LEU A 46 1.85 19.89 -23.84
N ALA A 47 3.15 20.02 -23.50
CA ALA A 47 3.70 19.41 -22.29
C ALA A 47 3.05 20.00 -21.02
N LEU A 48 2.88 21.32 -20.96
CA LEU A 48 2.23 22.01 -19.84
C LEU A 48 0.76 21.59 -19.72
N PHE A 49 0.04 21.56 -20.83
CA PHE A 49 -1.36 21.13 -20.86
C PHE A 49 -1.50 19.66 -20.46
N SER A 50 -0.64 18.79 -21.03
CA SER A 50 -0.61 17.37 -20.70
C SER A 50 -0.28 17.14 -19.22
N PHE A 51 0.72 17.87 -18.68
CA PHE A 51 1.06 17.81 -17.27
C PHE A 51 -0.12 18.24 -16.38
N HIS A 52 -0.79 19.32 -16.75
CA HIS A 52 -1.94 19.80 -15.98
C HIS A 52 -3.12 18.83 -16.02
N ALA A 53 -3.38 18.23 -17.20
CA ALA A 53 -4.40 17.19 -17.35
C ALA A 53 -4.09 15.94 -16.53
N VAL A 54 -2.83 15.47 -16.60
CA VAL A 54 -2.37 14.30 -15.82
C VAL A 54 -2.37 14.60 -14.31
N LYS A 55 -1.99 15.82 -13.92
CA LYS A 55 -2.05 16.25 -12.51
C LYS A 55 -3.50 16.21 -12.00
N ASN A 56 -4.44 16.80 -12.73
CA ASN A 56 -5.85 16.79 -12.32
C ASN A 56 -6.45 15.39 -12.28
N GLU A 57 -6.06 14.52 -13.20
CA GLU A 57 -6.51 13.12 -13.20
C GLU A 57 -5.86 12.30 -12.07
N ALA A 58 -4.57 12.52 -11.83
CA ALA A 58 -3.85 11.92 -10.71
C ALA A 58 -4.44 12.35 -9.36
N GLU A 59 -4.80 13.63 -9.23
CA GLU A 59 -5.45 14.17 -8.05
C GLU A 59 -6.80 13.49 -7.81
N LYS A 60 -7.68 13.44 -8.82
CA LYS A 60 -8.99 12.76 -8.72
C LYS A 60 -8.84 11.30 -8.35
N THR A 61 -7.89 10.60 -9.00
CA THR A 61 -7.64 9.19 -8.75
C THR A 61 -7.13 8.98 -7.33
N LEU A 62 -6.16 9.78 -6.87
CA LEU A 62 -5.62 9.68 -5.52
C LEU A 62 -6.68 10.01 -4.46
N VAL A 63 -7.46 11.06 -4.67
CA VAL A 63 -8.56 11.41 -3.74
C VAL A 63 -9.58 10.27 -3.66
N ALA A 64 -9.90 9.63 -4.79
CA ALA A 64 -10.79 8.47 -4.81
C ALA A 64 -10.15 7.23 -4.13
N GLU A 65 -8.85 6.97 -4.39
CA GLU A 65 -8.09 5.92 -3.73
C GLU A 65 -8.04 6.16 -2.20
N TRP A 66 -7.69 7.37 -1.76
CA TRP A 66 -7.63 7.73 -0.34
C TRP A 66 -8.99 7.62 0.34
N LYS A 67 -10.05 8.09 -0.34
CA LYS A 67 -11.42 7.95 0.17
C LYS A 67 -11.77 6.48 0.39
N MET A 68 -11.48 5.63 -0.58
CA MET A 68 -11.75 4.19 -0.47
C MET A 68 -10.89 3.54 0.62
N GLN A 69 -9.61 3.90 0.69
CA GLN A 69 -8.69 3.35 1.69
C GLN A 69 -9.11 3.72 3.11
N ILE A 70 -9.40 5.01 3.34
CA ILE A 70 -9.81 5.47 4.68
C ILE A 70 -11.18 4.87 5.08
N GLU A 71 -12.10 4.71 4.12
CA GLU A 71 -13.40 4.07 4.37
C GLU A 71 -13.23 2.60 4.74
N LEU A 72 -12.41 1.86 3.99
CA LEU A 72 -12.14 0.45 4.29
C LEU A 72 -11.44 0.29 5.63
N ARG A 73 -10.47 1.16 5.93
CA ARG A 73 -9.76 1.15 7.20
C ARG A 73 -10.70 1.53 8.35
N GLY A 74 -11.51 2.57 8.20
CA GLY A 74 -12.51 2.95 9.21
C GLY A 74 -13.48 1.81 9.52
N ARG A 75 -13.97 1.10 8.49
CA ARG A 75 -14.82 -0.08 8.68
C ARG A 75 -14.06 -1.23 9.37
N TYR A 76 -12.83 -1.49 8.94
CA TYR A 76 -11.99 -2.53 9.55
C TYR A 76 -11.74 -2.25 11.02
N GLU A 77 -11.40 -1.00 11.36
CA GLU A 77 -11.20 -0.61 12.77
C GLU A 77 -12.51 -0.63 13.56
N SER A 78 -13.64 -0.33 12.93
CA SER A 78 -14.97 -0.41 13.56
C SER A 78 -15.37 -1.84 13.90
N GLU A 79 -14.93 -2.84 13.13
CA GLU A 79 -15.35 -4.23 13.34
C GLU A 79 -15.06 -4.74 14.76
N ARG A 80 -13.88 -4.38 15.32
CA ARG A 80 -13.51 -4.78 16.70
C ARG A 80 -14.45 -4.17 17.74
N PHE A 81 -14.84 -2.92 17.54
CA PHE A 81 -15.75 -2.22 18.46
C PHE A 81 -17.18 -2.73 18.34
N LEU A 82 -17.68 -2.89 17.12
CA LEU A 82 -19.02 -3.45 16.87
C LEU A 82 -19.13 -4.91 17.32
N LEU A 83 -18.02 -5.66 17.25
CA LEU A 83 -17.96 -7.01 17.79
C LEU A 83 -18.10 -7.01 19.32
N ALA A 84 -17.48 -6.03 20.02
CA ALA A 84 -17.61 -5.85 21.45
C ALA A 84 -19.07 -5.57 21.83
N GLU A 85 -19.73 -4.67 21.10
CA GLU A 85 -21.15 -4.37 21.31
C GLU A 85 -22.01 -5.61 21.13
N THR A 86 -21.80 -6.34 20.03
CA THR A 86 -22.53 -7.56 19.71
C THR A 86 -22.33 -8.65 20.78
N LEU A 87 -21.09 -8.81 21.26
CA LEU A 87 -20.78 -9.83 22.26
C LEU A 87 -21.40 -9.47 23.62
N ALA A 88 -21.34 -8.20 24.03
CA ALA A 88 -22.01 -7.73 25.24
C ALA A 88 -23.51 -7.92 25.17
N ASP A 89 -24.13 -7.69 23.99
CA ASP A 89 -25.56 -7.94 23.79
C ASP A 89 -25.92 -9.41 24.00
N ARG A 90 -25.15 -10.31 23.41
CA ARG A 90 -25.34 -11.76 23.60
C ARG A 90 -25.10 -12.21 25.04
N MET A 91 -24.11 -11.62 25.72
CA MET A 91 -23.89 -11.87 27.15
C MET A 91 -25.09 -11.42 27.96
N ALA A 92 -25.62 -10.23 27.68
CA ALA A 92 -26.81 -9.69 28.35
C ALA A 92 -28.03 -10.58 28.15
N GLU A 93 -28.32 -10.98 26.91
CA GLU A 93 -29.43 -11.87 26.57
C GLU A 93 -29.30 -13.24 27.29
N SER A 94 -28.11 -13.84 27.25
CA SER A 94 -27.82 -15.12 27.90
C SER A 94 -28.00 -15.04 29.40
N PHE A 95 -27.46 -13.97 30.03
CA PHE A 95 -27.65 -13.74 31.47
C PHE A 95 -29.13 -13.59 31.85
N LEU A 96 -29.87 -12.75 31.12
CA LEU A 96 -31.29 -12.52 31.39
C LEU A 96 -32.14 -13.80 31.22
N ALA A 97 -31.83 -14.62 30.24
CA ALA A 97 -32.48 -15.91 30.04
C ALA A 97 -32.26 -16.84 31.23
N LEU A 98 -31.02 -16.96 31.72
CA LEU A 98 -30.69 -17.76 32.90
C LEU A 98 -31.28 -17.16 34.18
N TYR A 99 -31.20 -15.84 34.34
CA TYR A 99 -31.74 -15.12 35.49
C TYR A 99 -33.24 -15.30 35.62
N SER A 100 -33.94 -15.39 34.50
CA SER A 100 -35.41 -15.56 34.45
C SER A 100 -35.90 -16.93 34.93
N ASN A 101 -35.01 -17.92 35.02
CA ASN A 101 -35.35 -19.27 35.49
C ASN A 101 -34.64 -19.60 36.83
N PRO A 102 -35.32 -19.44 37.97
CA PRO A 102 -34.72 -19.69 39.28
C PRO A 102 -34.19 -21.10 39.51
N ALA A 103 -34.71 -22.08 38.77
CA ALA A 103 -34.31 -23.49 38.92
C ALA A 103 -32.96 -23.82 38.30
N VAL A 104 -32.43 -22.97 37.41
CA VAL A 104 -31.20 -23.26 36.67
C VAL A 104 -29.96 -23.21 37.56
N VAL A 105 -29.84 -22.22 38.44
CA VAL A 105 -28.70 -22.10 39.38
C VAL A 105 -29.21 -21.65 40.74
N PRO A 106 -29.22 -22.55 41.74
CA PRO A 106 -29.59 -22.19 43.13
C PRO A 106 -28.45 -21.43 43.83
N SER A 107 -28.78 -20.46 44.70
CA SER A 107 -27.80 -19.74 45.55
C SER A 107 -27.02 -20.69 46.49
N ALA A 108 -27.62 -21.79 46.90
CA ALA A 108 -26.98 -22.82 47.74
C ALA A 108 -25.65 -23.37 47.18
N ARG A 109 -25.42 -23.20 45.87
CA ARG A 109 -24.15 -23.60 45.22
C ARG A 109 -23.07 -22.52 45.25
N PHE A 110 -23.29 -21.39 45.92
CA PHE A 110 -22.33 -20.27 45.91
C PHE A 110 -20.94 -20.68 46.39
N SER A 111 -20.84 -21.47 47.46
CA SER A 111 -19.58 -21.99 48.00
C SER A 111 -18.81 -22.94 47.05
N ASP A 112 -19.48 -23.52 46.04
CA ASP A 112 -18.84 -24.33 45.02
C ASP A 112 -17.95 -23.46 44.11
N TYR A 113 -18.34 -22.20 43.91
CA TYR A 113 -17.67 -21.27 42.98
C TYR A 113 -16.76 -20.29 43.72
N PHE A 114 -17.19 -19.80 44.90
CA PHE A 114 -16.52 -18.70 45.59
C PHE A 114 -16.02 -19.12 46.98
N TYR A 115 -14.96 -18.42 47.44
CA TYR A 115 -14.37 -18.61 48.76
C TYR A 115 -13.99 -17.26 49.37
N GLU A 116 -13.85 -17.26 50.71
CA GLU A 116 -13.39 -16.11 51.49
C GLU A 116 -11.92 -16.33 51.88
N PRO A 117 -10.96 -15.54 51.39
CA PRO A 117 -9.55 -15.68 51.80
C PRO A 117 -9.24 -15.21 53.19
N GLY A 118 -10.17 -14.58 53.90
CA GLY A 118 -10.01 -14.06 55.27
C GLY A 118 -9.63 -12.58 55.37
N ASP A 119 -9.51 -11.90 54.23
CA ASP A 119 -9.22 -10.46 54.12
C ASP A 119 -10.46 -9.58 53.94
N GLY A 120 -11.64 -10.17 54.13
CA GLY A 120 -12.94 -9.54 53.96
C GLY A 120 -13.46 -9.51 52.51
N THR A 121 -12.62 -9.90 51.53
CA THR A 121 -13.02 -10.06 50.14
C THR A 121 -13.63 -11.45 49.90
N ILE A 122 -14.29 -11.61 48.75
CA ILE A 122 -14.69 -12.93 48.24
C ILE A 122 -14.09 -13.09 46.86
N ARG A 123 -13.55 -14.27 46.56
CA ARG A 123 -12.94 -14.55 45.28
C ARG A 123 -13.51 -15.81 44.64
N LEU A 124 -13.46 -15.82 43.31
CA LEU A 124 -13.69 -17.06 42.56
C LEU A 124 -12.56 -18.03 42.88
N ARG A 125 -12.89 -19.33 43.04
CA ARG A 125 -11.89 -20.34 43.38
C ARG A 125 -10.81 -20.44 42.31
N PRO A 126 -9.51 -20.60 42.69
CA PRO A 126 -8.38 -20.63 41.77
C PRO A 126 -8.47 -21.71 40.69
N GLU A 127 -9.22 -22.80 40.94
CA GLU A 127 -9.43 -23.91 40.01
C GLU A 127 -10.12 -23.44 38.74
N TYR A 128 -10.97 -22.44 38.79
CA TYR A 128 -11.65 -21.86 37.62
C TYR A 128 -10.70 -21.02 36.75
N PHE A 129 -9.59 -20.60 37.29
CA PHE A 129 -8.54 -19.95 36.52
C PHE A 129 -7.58 -20.98 35.94
N SER A 130 -7.12 -21.95 36.75
CA SER A 130 -6.14 -22.97 36.32
C SER A 130 -6.70 -24.02 35.37
N GLY A 131 -8.04 -24.22 35.34
CA GLY A 131 -8.67 -25.26 34.53
C GLY A 131 -8.42 -26.69 35.04
N GLN A 132 -8.02 -26.87 36.30
CA GLN A 132 -7.60 -28.17 36.86
C GLN A 132 -8.74 -29.04 37.39
N ASP A 133 -9.96 -28.59 37.37
CA ASP A 133 -11.11 -29.40 37.85
C ASP A 133 -11.76 -30.17 36.70
N ASP A 134 -11.36 -31.45 36.52
CA ASP A 134 -11.89 -32.38 35.51
C ASP A 134 -13.43 -32.60 35.57
N ALA A 135 -14.06 -32.24 36.69
CA ALA A 135 -15.49 -32.54 36.91
C ALA A 135 -16.43 -31.53 36.21
N ARG A 136 -15.97 -30.38 35.73
CA ARG A 136 -16.86 -29.29 35.29
C ARG A 136 -16.59 -28.73 33.89
N ALA A 137 -15.64 -29.25 33.14
CA ALA A 137 -15.32 -28.80 31.78
C ALA A 137 -15.24 -27.25 31.63
N ALA A 138 -14.78 -26.54 32.67
CA ALA A 138 -14.64 -25.09 32.65
C ALA A 138 -13.41 -24.71 31.82
N PRO A 139 -13.52 -23.71 30.94
CA PRO A 139 -12.44 -23.38 29.99
C PRO A 139 -11.15 -22.85 30.63
N GLY A 140 -11.05 -22.72 31.96
CA GLY A 140 -9.94 -22.03 32.62
C GLY A 140 -9.92 -20.52 32.32
N GLY A 141 -8.98 -19.80 32.93
CA GLY A 141 -8.78 -18.36 32.64
C GLY A 141 -9.80 -17.39 33.23
N VAL A 142 -10.77 -17.87 34.04
CA VAL A 142 -11.72 -17.00 34.74
C VAL A 142 -11.26 -16.74 36.16
N SER A 143 -11.24 -15.48 36.55
CA SER A 143 -11.04 -15.06 37.93
C SER A 143 -12.14 -14.08 38.35
N GLY A 144 -12.41 -13.98 39.67
CA GLY A 144 -13.44 -13.10 40.16
C GLY A 144 -13.04 -12.48 41.51
N PHE A 145 -13.44 -11.24 41.68
CA PHE A 145 -13.21 -10.45 42.88
C PHE A 145 -14.49 -9.75 43.31
N ILE A 146 -14.81 -9.84 44.58
CA ILE A 146 -15.90 -9.16 45.22
C ILE A 146 -15.32 -8.42 46.42
N ALA A 147 -15.42 -7.11 46.37
CA ALA A 147 -14.77 -6.24 47.35
C ALA A 147 -15.33 -6.48 48.78
N ARG A 148 -14.52 -6.10 49.77
CA ARG A 148 -14.97 -6.11 51.16
C ARG A 148 -16.03 -5.06 51.44
N ASP A 149 -15.94 -3.91 50.76
CA ASP A 149 -16.95 -2.84 50.82
C ASP A 149 -18.11 -3.14 49.84
N ARG A 150 -19.00 -3.96 50.28
CA ARG A 150 -20.16 -4.45 49.53
C ARG A 150 -21.39 -4.59 50.42
N PRO A 151 -22.60 -4.55 49.88
CA PRO A 151 -23.81 -4.92 50.63
C PRO A 151 -23.78 -6.40 51.07
N PRO A 152 -24.61 -6.79 52.08
CA PRO A 152 -24.72 -8.18 52.51
C PRO A 152 -25.03 -9.13 51.35
N LEU A 153 -24.40 -10.31 51.36
CA LEU A 153 -24.65 -11.39 50.41
C LEU A 153 -26.03 -11.99 50.56
N THR A 154 -27.01 -11.46 49.86
CA THR A 154 -28.32 -12.08 49.76
C THR A 154 -28.29 -13.27 48.80
N ASP A 155 -29.26 -14.20 48.93
CA ASP A 155 -29.41 -15.34 48.00
C ASP A 155 -29.52 -14.87 46.54
N GLU A 156 -30.16 -13.74 46.31
CA GLU A 156 -30.27 -13.14 44.98
C GLU A 156 -28.92 -12.64 44.45
N LEU A 157 -28.10 -11.98 45.26
CA LEU A 157 -26.78 -11.54 44.88
C LEU A 157 -25.84 -12.72 44.64
N GLN A 158 -25.86 -13.73 45.51
CA GLN A 158 -25.10 -14.97 45.33
C GLN A 158 -25.44 -15.64 44.00
N ARG A 159 -26.70 -15.74 43.67
CA ARG A 159 -27.18 -16.30 42.42
C ARG A 159 -26.72 -15.47 41.22
N ARG A 160 -26.80 -14.12 41.29
CA ARG A 160 -26.29 -13.25 40.22
C ARG A 160 -24.81 -13.43 39.98
N LEU A 161 -24.02 -13.53 41.03
CA LEU A 161 -22.58 -13.78 40.94
C LEU A 161 -22.26 -15.08 40.22
N ILE A 162 -22.98 -16.17 40.55
CA ILE A 162 -22.81 -17.44 39.83
C ILE A 162 -23.20 -17.28 38.36
N LEU A 163 -24.34 -16.65 38.05
CA LEU A 163 -24.81 -16.45 36.69
C LEU A 163 -23.83 -15.54 35.89
N THR A 164 -23.22 -14.58 36.54
CA THR A 164 -22.18 -13.74 35.95
C THR A 164 -20.96 -14.58 35.58
N TYR A 165 -20.48 -15.45 36.48
CA TYR A 165 -19.43 -16.41 36.18
C TYR A 165 -19.78 -17.30 34.98
N GLU A 166 -20.97 -17.95 35.01
CA GLU A 166 -21.41 -18.84 33.92
C GLU A 166 -21.49 -18.10 32.58
N THR A 167 -21.87 -16.82 32.59
CA THR A 167 -21.91 -15.99 31.41
C THR A 167 -20.50 -15.66 30.92
N VAL A 168 -19.62 -15.17 31.78
CA VAL A 168 -18.24 -14.82 31.43
C VAL A 168 -17.46 -16.06 30.99
N ALA A 169 -17.61 -17.21 31.68
CA ALA A 169 -16.94 -18.46 31.30
C ALA A 169 -17.40 -18.98 29.94
N ARG A 170 -18.66 -18.76 29.58
CA ARG A 170 -19.23 -19.18 28.28
C ARG A 170 -18.71 -18.32 27.12
N PHE A 171 -18.68 -17.01 27.30
CA PHE A 171 -18.37 -16.06 26.23
C PHE A 171 -16.89 -15.66 26.18
N GLY A 172 -16.19 -15.75 27.30
CA GLY A 172 -14.78 -15.36 27.41
C GLY A 172 -13.85 -16.02 26.41
N PRO A 173 -13.85 -17.37 26.27
CA PRO A 173 -12.98 -18.04 25.31
C PRO A 173 -13.17 -17.59 23.87
N GLY A 174 -14.43 -17.38 23.46
CA GLY A 174 -14.76 -16.88 22.13
C GLY A 174 -14.36 -15.41 21.91
N GLY A 175 -14.39 -14.61 22.97
CA GLY A 175 -14.00 -13.20 22.95
C GLY A 175 -12.49 -12.97 22.98
N SER A 176 -11.72 -13.87 23.59
CA SER A 176 -10.28 -13.68 23.83
C SER A 176 -9.42 -13.59 22.57
N ALA A 177 -9.95 -13.95 21.42
CA ALA A 177 -9.27 -13.77 20.13
C ALA A 177 -9.25 -12.32 19.65
N ASN A 178 -10.16 -11.47 20.16
CA ASN A 178 -10.35 -10.10 19.68
C ASN A 178 -10.25 -9.05 20.78
N PHE A 179 -10.33 -9.47 22.05
CA PHE A 179 -10.37 -8.57 23.21
C PHE A 179 -9.27 -8.94 24.20
N ALA A 180 -8.72 -7.93 24.87
CA ALA A 180 -7.74 -8.14 25.92
C ALA A 180 -8.31 -9.03 27.04
N ASN A 181 -9.53 -8.77 27.42
CA ASN A 181 -10.31 -9.62 28.33
C ASN A 181 -11.81 -9.46 28.08
N VAL A 182 -12.59 -10.37 28.65
CA VAL A 182 -14.06 -10.33 28.69
C VAL A 182 -14.48 -10.40 30.14
N HIS A 183 -15.19 -9.40 30.59
CA HIS A 183 -15.55 -9.32 32.01
C HIS A 183 -17.01 -8.88 32.22
N ALA A 184 -17.45 -8.99 33.41
CA ALA A 184 -18.72 -8.39 33.84
C ALA A 184 -18.61 -7.90 35.27
N SER A 185 -19.11 -6.70 35.50
CA SER A 185 -19.17 -6.07 36.80
C SER A 185 -20.60 -6.06 37.35
N LEU A 186 -20.71 -5.98 38.66
CA LEU A 186 -21.98 -5.80 39.36
C LEU A 186 -21.94 -4.51 40.17
N PRO A 187 -23.07 -3.81 40.33
CA PRO A 187 -23.14 -2.56 41.11
C PRO A 187 -22.73 -2.74 42.58
N GLU A 188 -22.73 -3.96 43.08
CA GLU A 188 -22.33 -4.33 44.44
C GLU A 188 -20.80 -4.50 44.59
N ASN A 189 -19.99 -3.78 43.81
CA ASN A 189 -18.53 -3.78 43.89
C ASN A 189 -17.93 -5.17 43.65
N ALA A 190 -18.35 -5.82 42.56
CA ALA A 190 -17.89 -7.13 42.14
C ALA A 190 -17.53 -7.15 40.65
N LEU A 191 -16.54 -7.94 40.31
CA LEU A 191 -16.10 -8.13 38.94
C LEU A 191 -15.65 -9.57 38.70
N ILE A 192 -16.13 -10.16 37.61
CA ILE A 192 -15.72 -11.49 37.12
C ILE A 192 -15.16 -11.33 35.72
N MET A 193 -13.97 -11.86 35.50
CA MET A 193 -13.20 -11.62 34.29
C MET A 193 -12.62 -12.91 33.74
N TYR A 194 -12.78 -13.11 32.46
CA TYR A 194 -12.02 -14.06 31.67
C TYR A 194 -10.79 -13.35 31.10
N TRP A 195 -9.63 -13.72 31.63
CA TRP A 195 -8.34 -13.22 31.18
C TRP A 195 -7.28 -14.30 31.40
N PRO A 196 -7.07 -15.22 30.43
CA PRO A 196 -6.17 -16.37 30.60
C PRO A 196 -4.71 -16.01 30.93
N GLN A 197 -4.28 -14.79 30.53
CA GLN A 197 -2.91 -14.32 30.74
C GLN A 197 -2.68 -13.73 32.15
N ALA A 198 -3.76 -13.32 32.82
CA ALA A 198 -3.67 -12.65 34.12
C ALA A 198 -4.79 -13.04 35.09
N PRO A 199 -4.48 -13.63 36.24
CA PRO A 199 -5.47 -13.95 37.27
C PRO A 199 -5.88 -12.69 38.07
N TRP A 200 -6.42 -11.69 37.38
CA TRP A 200 -6.70 -10.37 37.93
C TRP A 200 -7.50 -10.44 39.23
N GLY A 201 -8.61 -11.20 39.23
CA GLY A 201 -9.49 -11.32 40.40
C GLY A 201 -8.82 -12.02 41.61
N LEU A 202 -7.79 -12.86 41.37
CA LEU A 202 -7.02 -13.48 42.44
C LEU A 202 -5.95 -12.55 43.00
N ASN A 203 -5.45 -11.60 42.19
CA ASN A 203 -4.37 -10.67 42.54
C ASN A 203 -4.85 -9.29 42.97
N ALA A 204 -6.15 -8.97 42.79
CA ALA A 204 -6.72 -7.69 43.16
C ALA A 204 -6.47 -7.33 44.64
N ALA A 205 -6.08 -6.08 44.90
CA ALA A 205 -5.85 -5.60 46.24
C ALA A 205 -7.13 -5.72 47.11
N SER A 206 -6.98 -6.12 48.38
CA SER A 206 -8.13 -6.37 49.24
C SER A 206 -8.93 -5.09 49.60
N ASP A 207 -8.31 -3.92 49.46
CA ASP A 207 -8.90 -2.60 49.66
C ASP A 207 -9.43 -1.95 48.37
N LEU A 208 -9.36 -2.63 47.25
CA LEU A 208 -9.82 -2.12 45.95
C LEU A 208 -11.32 -1.81 45.98
N ASN A 209 -11.66 -0.56 45.71
CA ASN A 209 -13.02 -0.11 45.49
C ASN A 209 -13.26 0.28 44.04
N MET A 210 -13.85 -0.60 43.27
CA MET A 210 -14.11 -0.37 41.83
C MET A 210 -15.22 0.66 41.60
N THR A 211 -16.10 0.91 42.59
CA THR A 211 -17.20 1.88 42.46
C THR A 211 -16.73 3.33 42.49
N GLU A 212 -15.49 3.56 42.89
CA GLU A 212 -14.81 4.89 42.82
C GLU A 212 -14.11 5.09 41.46
N GLY A 213 -13.87 4.03 40.71
CA GLY A 213 -13.25 4.09 39.38
C GLY A 213 -14.23 4.54 38.30
N SER A 214 -13.77 5.39 37.38
CA SER A 214 -14.59 5.93 36.27
C SER A 214 -15.22 4.84 35.40
N VAL A 215 -14.54 3.71 35.25
CA VAL A 215 -15.00 2.57 34.45
C VAL A 215 -16.33 2.03 34.98
N LEU A 216 -16.38 1.62 36.26
CA LEU A 216 -17.63 1.12 36.84
C LEU A 216 -18.67 2.22 37.06
N GLN A 217 -18.25 3.42 37.48
CA GLN A 217 -19.14 4.57 37.70
C GLN A 217 -19.98 4.88 36.45
N SER A 218 -19.39 4.83 35.24
CA SER A 218 -20.10 5.12 33.99
C SER A 218 -21.31 4.22 33.74
N THR A 219 -21.42 3.10 34.47
CA THR A 219 -22.54 2.15 34.34
C THR A 219 -23.55 2.26 35.45
N LEU A 220 -23.21 2.93 36.54
CA LEU A 220 -24.10 3.09 37.68
C LEU A 220 -25.23 4.10 37.38
N GLN A 221 -26.42 3.88 37.92
CA GLN A 221 -27.59 4.73 37.65
C GLN A 221 -27.37 6.20 38.03
N ALA A 222 -26.56 6.46 39.04
CA ALA A 222 -26.24 7.83 39.48
C ALA A 222 -25.48 8.64 38.40
N TYR A 223 -24.69 7.99 37.58
CA TYR A 223 -23.84 8.61 36.55
C TYR A 223 -24.38 8.33 35.14
N ASN A 224 -25.20 7.30 34.98
CA ASN A 224 -25.81 6.90 33.69
C ASN A 224 -27.32 6.68 33.91
N PRO A 225 -28.07 7.76 34.10
CA PRO A 225 -29.51 7.65 34.38
C PRO A 225 -30.31 7.10 33.21
N ASP A 226 -29.87 7.34 31.98
CA ASP A 226 -30.49 6.83 30.74
C ASP A 226 -30.19 5.35 30.48
N ARG A 227 -29.29 4.74 31.27
CA ARG A 227 -28.90 3.32 31.14
C ARG A 227 -28.39 2.95 29.74
N ARG A 228 -27.77 3.91 29.07
CA ARG A 228 -27.18 3.68 27.74
C ARG A 228 -25.89 2.86 27.83
N PRO A 229 -25.62 1.99 26.85
CA PRO A 229 -24.30 1.44 26.72
C PRO A 229 -23.23 2.55 26.62
N VAL A 230 -22.04 2.30 27.14
CA VAL A 230 -20.97 3.30 27.24
C VAL A 230 -19.67 2.73 26.73
N TRP A 231 -19.00 3.47 25.87
CA TRP A 231 -17.58 3.35 25.67
C TRP A 231 -16.87 4.25 26.67
N THR A 232 -15.92 3.70 27.43
CA THR A 232 -15.12 4.51 28.37
C THR A 232 -14.22 5.47 27.59
N GLY A 233 -13.71 6.49 28.26
CA GLY A 233 -12.53 7.19 27.74
C GLY A 233 -11.34 6.23 27.62
N LEU A 234 -10.35 6.58 26.81
CA LEU A 234 -9.08 5.87 26.73
C LEU A 234 -8.37 5.91 28.07
N TYR A 235 -7.87 4.78 28.55
CA TYR A 235 -7.08 4.71 29.77
C TYR A 235 -5.93 3.70 29.63
N TYR A 236 -4.86 3.93 30.39
CA TYR A 236 -3.75 2.99 30.46
C TYR A 236 -4.04 1.91 31.50
N ASP A 237 -4.21 0.66 31.06
CA ASP A 237 -4.33 -0.47 31.96
C ASP A 237 -2.95 -0.95 32.42
N ALA A 238 -2.59 -0.62 33.64
CA ALA A 238 -1.30 -0.99 34.22
C ALA A 238 -1.12 -2.51 34.35
N THR A 239 -2.22 -3.29 34.43
CA THR A 239 -2.16 -4.76 34.53
C THR A 239 -1.85 -5.37 33.16
N ALA A 240 -2.48 -4.86 32.12
CA ALA A 240 -2.25 -5.27 30.73
C ALA A 240 -1.01 -4.58 30.13
N SER A 241 -0.51 -3.52 30.76
CA SER A 241 0.57 -2.66 30.23
C SER A 241 0.25 -2.13 28.83
N ASN A 242 -1.01 -1.73 28.60
CA ASN A 242 -1.46 -1.24 27.32
C ASN A 242 -2.54 -0.16 27.44
N TRP A 243 -2.74 0.59 26.35
CA TRP A 243 -3.85 1.52 26.21
C TRP A 243 -5.12 0.75 25.86
N THR A 244 -6.19 1.02 26.60
CA THR A 244 -7.43 0.26 26.56
C THR A 244 -8.65 1.20 26.55
N ILE A 245 -9.67 0.79 25.83
CA ILE A 245 -11.02 1.33 25.90
C ILE A 245 -11.99 0.17 26.22
N THR A 246 -12.95 0.40 27.08
CA THR A 246 -13.91 -0.62 27.52
C THR A 246 -15.30 -0.30 27.01
N TYR A 247 -15.91 -1.28 26.34
CA TYR A 247 -17.35 -1.23 26.11
C TYR A 247 -18.10 -1.83 27.30
N GLN A 248 -19.15 -1.15 27.73
CA GLN A 248 -19.96 -1.55 28.87
C GLN A 248 -21.45 -1.37 28.58
N LYS A 249 -22.23 -2.40 28.88
CA LYS A 249 -23.68 -2.37 28.69
C LYS A 249 -24.40 -2.65 30.01
N PRO A 250 -24.96 -1.62 30.70
CA PRO A 250 -25.76 -1.85 31.89
C PRO A 250 -26.99 -2.69 31.58
N VAL A 251 -27.23 -3.75 32.31
CA VAL A 251 -28.38 -4.65 32.15
C VAL A 251 -29.30 -4.56 33.37
N ASP A 252 -30.49 -4.06 33.11
CA ASP A 252 -31.47 -3.82 34.13
C ASP A 252 -32.67 -4.75 33.95
N ARG A 253 -33.32 -5.06 35.07
CA ARG A 253 -34.62 -5.73 35.09
C ARG A 253 -35.46 -5.20 36.23
N ALA A 254 -36.69 -4.83 35.93
CA ALA A 254 -37.63 -4.25 36.88
C ALA A 254 -37.05 -3.05 37.66
N GLY A 255 -36.30 -2.17 36.97
CA GLY A 255 -35.66 -0.99 37.56
C GLY A 255 -34.43 -1.26 38.42
N ARG A 256 -33.96 -2.49 38.47
CA ARG A 256 -32.74 -2.86 39.20
C ARG A 256 -31.60 -3.18 38.23
N HIS A 257 -30.44 -2.61 38.49
CA HIS A 257 -29.21 -2.96 37.79
C HIS A 257 -28.72 -4.34 38.23
N LEU A 258 -28.62 -5.28 37.30
CA LEU A 258 -28.28 -6.66 37.60
C LEU A 258 -26.80 -6.95 37.41
N PHE A 259 -26.24 -6.59 36.25
CA PHE A 259 -24.83 -6.74 35.92
C PHE A 259 -24.50 -5.90 34.68
N THR A 260 -23.23 -5.75 34.40
CA THR A 260 -22.72 -5.03 33.23
C THR A 260 -21.70 -5.89 32.50
N PRO A 261 -22.05 -6.59 31.41
CA PRO A 261 -21.04 -7.19 30.53
C PRO A 261 -20.15 -6.12 29.90
N SER A 262 -18.88 -6.40 29.88
CA SER A 262 -17.86 -5.45 29.48
C SER A 262 -16.74 -6.15 28.70
N LEU A 263 -16.16 -5.43 27.75
CA LEU A 263 -15.09 -5.94 26.91
C LEU A 263 -14.00 -4.88 26.76
N ASP A 264 -12.77 -5.29 27.02
CA ASP A 264 -11.60 -4.44 26.91
C ASP A 264 -10.96 -4.59 25.52
N VAL A 265 -10.97 -3.50 24.77
CA VAL A 265 -10.33 -3.41 23.46
C VAL A 265 -8.96 -2.76 23.64
N SER A 266 -7.91 -3.52 23.37
CA SER A 266 -6.55 -2.99 23.33
C SER A 266 -6.35 -2.12 22.09
N LEU A 267 -5.76 -0.97 22.26
CA LEU A 267 -5.44 -0.03 21.19
C LEU A 267 -3.95 0.03 20.87
N THR A 268 -3.12 -0.78 21.51
CA THR A 268 -1.67 -0.73 21.34
C THR A 268 -1.25 -0.91 19.89
N ASP A 269 -1.84 -1.88 19.18
CA ASP A 269 -1.53 -2.12 17.77
C ASP A 269 -1.99 -0.95 16.88
N LEU A 270 -3.21 -0.46 17.12
CA LEU A 270 -3.78 0.66 16.39
C LEU A 270 -2.96 1.95 16.60
N MET A 271 -2.57 2.23 17.85
CA MET A 271 -1.73 3.37 18.19
C MET A 271 -0.32 3.20 17.61
N GLY A 272 0.22 1.97 17.61
CA GLY A 272 1.51 1.65 17.00
C GLY A 272 1.52 1.92 15.49
N GLU A 273 0.49 1.49 14.78
CA GLU A 273 0.34 1.75 13.34
C GLU A 273 0.26 3.24 13.01
N VAL A 274 -0.44 4.01 13.84
CA VAL A 274 -0.54 5.46 13.70
C VAL A 274 0.82 6.12 13.97
N ALA A 275 1.54 5.64 14.99
CA ALA A 275 2.80 6.22 15.42
C ALA A 275 3.95 6.07 14.42
N ASP A 276 3.91 5.04 13.56
CA ASP A 276 4.99 4.75 12.59
C ASP A 276 4.94 5.63 11.34
N GLY A 277 3.84 6.37 11.14
CA GLY A 277 3.65 7.24 9.98
C GLY A 277 3.47 6.48 8.67
N GLY A 278 2.96 7.17 7.66
CA GLY A 278 2.70 6.62 6.33
C GLY A 278 3.78 6.93 5.30
N PRO A 279 3.78 6.25 4.15
CA PRO A 279 4.71 6.50 3.07
C PRO A 279 4.53 7.93 2.51
N GLY A 280 5.64 8.56 2.14
CA GLY A 280 5.63 9.86 1.45
C GLY A 280 5.25 11.05 2.33
N GLY A 281 5.41 10.95 3.66
CA GLY A 281 5.10 12.02 4.61
C GLY A 281 3.61 12.11 4.96
N SER A 282 2.81 11.10 4.60
CA SER A 282 1.47 10.96 5.17
C SER A 282 1.56 10.56 6.63
N PHE A 283 0.60 10.98 7.41
CA PHE A 283 0.47 10.53 8.78
C PHE A 283 -0.99 10.32 9.16
N ASP A 284 -1.20 9.46 10.13
CA ASP A 284 -2.50 9.11 10.65
C ASP A 284 -2.73 9.74 12.01
N LEU A 285 -3.99 10.02 12.30
CA LEU A 285 -4.47 10.51 13.58
C LEU A 285 -5.75 9.78 13.94
N ILE A 286 -5.99 9.59 15.24
CA ILE A 286 -7.30 9.20 15.76
C ILE A 286 -7.75 10.26 16.74
N LEU A 287 -8.92 10.79 16.48
CA LEU A 287 -9.53 11.88 17.23
C LEU A 287 -10.91 11.44 17.73
N SER A 288 -11.21 11.74 18.98
CA SER A 288 -12.59 11.63 19.44
C SER A 288 -13.43 12.84 19.00
N ARG A 289 -14.73 12.71 19.09
CA ARG A 289 -15.66 13.75 18.62
C ARG A 289 -15.64 15.02 19.49
N ASP A 290 -15.25 14.90 20.72
CA ASP A 290 -15.09 15.99 21.70
C ASP A 290 -13.73 16.65 21.67
N GLY A 291 -12.84 16.27 20.72
CA GLY A 291 -11.56 16.91 20.48
C GLY A 291 -10.38 16.28 21.23
N MET A 292 -10.56 15.07 21.76
CA MET A 292 -9.42 14.35 22.35
C MET A 292 -8.60 13.64 21.28
N LEU A 293 -7.31 13.84 21.28
CA LEU A 293 -6.34 13.16 20.44
C LEU A 293 -6.04 11.78 21.06
N VAL A 294 -6.51 10.71 20.40
CA VAL A 294 -6.41 9.33 20.88
C VAL A 294 -5.10 8.67 20.42
N ALA A 295 -4.72 8.91 19.18
CA ALA A 295 -3.47 8.41 18.61
C ALA A 295 -2.91 9.41 17.60
N TYR A 296 -1.57 9.50 17.56
CA TYR A 296 -0.84 10.42 16.68
C TYR A 296 0.58 9.92 16.41
N PRO A 297 1.26 10.43 15.35
CA PRO A 297 2.63 10.03 15.03
C PRO A 297 3.62 10.41 16.13
N LYS A 298 4.60 9.56 16.37
CA LYS A 298 5.72 9.88 17.26
C LYS A 298 6.52 11.08 16.73
N GLY A 299 6.94 11.96 17.65
CA GLY A 299 7.74 13.13 17.29
C GLY A 299 6.95 14.27 16.65
N MET A 300 5.63 14.27 16.75
CA MET A 300 4.81 15.41 16.32
C MET A 300 5.09 16.62 17.25
N ASP A 301 5.41 17.76 16.64
CA ASP A 301 5.81 18.97 17.39
C ASP A 301 4.76 19.38 18.43
N GLY A 302 5.21 19.67 19.65
CA GLY A 302 4.36 20.12 20.75
C GLY A 302 3.57 19.02 21.46
N LEU A 303 3.76 17.73 21.10
CA LEU A 303 3.08 16.60 21.73
C LEU A 303 4.06 15.69 22.48
N PRO A 304 3.68 15.19 23.67
CA PRO A 304 4.49 14.23 24.41
C PRO A 304 4.44 12.84 23.74
N GLU A 305 5.56 12.11 23.75
CA GLU A 305 5.66 10.79 23.10
C GLU A 305 4.78 9.70 23.75
N ASP A 306 4.47 9.84 25.05
CA ASP A 306 3.81 8.82 25.87
C ASP A 306 2.38 9.17 26.30
N ALA A 307 1.80 10.26 25.83
CA ALA A 307 0.45 10.66 26.23
C ALA A 307 -0.61 9.97 25.38
N GLY A 308 -1.51 9.24 26.02
CA GLY A 308 -2.58 8.53 25.35
C GLY A 308 -3.82 9.36 25.05
N GLN A 309 -3.96 10.53 25.67
CA GLN A 309 -5.12 11.38 25.50
C GLN A 309 -4.76 12.83 25.78
N ILE A 310 -4.88 13.67 24.75
CA ILE A 310 -4.56 15.10 24.82
C ILE A 310 -5.76 15.87 24.28
N ASP A 311 -6.21 16.87 25.01
CA ASP A 311 -7.19 17.81 24.46
C ASP A 311 -6.50 18.68 23.40
N ILE A 312 -7.05 18.67 22.18
CA ILE A 312 -6.51 19.48 21.07
C ILE A 312 -6.49 20.98 21.45
N ALA A 313 -7.42 21.42 22.28
CA ALA A 313 -7.43 22.80 22.76
C ALA A 313 -6.23 23.15 23.66
N GLU A 314 -5.64 22.14 24.30
CA GLU A 314 -4.45 22.29 25.17
C GLU A 314 -3.15 21.98 24.39
N ALA A 315 -3.25 21.35 23.22
CA ALA A 315 -2.10 21.05 22.38
C ALA A 315 -1.59 22.33 21.70
N ASP A 316 -0.31 22.66 21.93
CA ASP A 316 0.36 23.79 21.26
C ASP A 316 0.76 23.43 19.81
N ASN A 317 -0.22 22.95 19.04
CA ASN A 317 -0.03 22.53 17.65
C ASN A 317 -1.15 23.10 16.75
N PRO A 318 -0.85 24.14 15.94
CA PRO A 318 -1.84 24.78 15.10
C PRO A 318 -2.39 23.86 14.00
N ASP A 319 -1.60 22.88 13.53
CA ASP A 319 -2.02 21.97 12.47
C ASP A 319 -3.13 21.03 12.97
N LEU A 320 -3.03 20.54 14.20
CA LEU A 320 -4.08 19.72 14.82
C LEU A 320 -5.39 20.50 14.98
N SER A 321 -5.30 21.77 15.41
CA SER A 321 -6.47 22.63 15.52
C SER A 321 -7.13 22.88 14.17
N ALA A 322 -6.34 23.03 13.10
CA ALA A 322 -6.84 23.18 11.75
C ALA A 322 -7.53 21.90 11.24
N ILE A 323 -6.90 20.74 11.46
CA ILE A 323 -7.47 19.43 11.11
C ILE A 323 -8.82 19.23 11.82
N TYR A 324 -8.85 19.42 13.14
CA TYR A 324 -10.08 19.23 13.92
C TYR A 324 -11.21 20.16 13.47
N ARG A 325 -10.93 21.43 13.24
CA ARG A 325 -11.90 22.39 12.69
C ARG A 325 -12.47 21.92 11.35
N ARG A 326 -11.61 21.42 10.44
CA ARG A 326 -12.05 20.89 9.14
C ARG A 326 -12.93 19.64 9.27
N LEU A 327 -12.64 18.79 10.25
CA LEU A 327 -13.48 17.61 10.53
C LEU A 327 -14.87 18.04 10.99
N LEU A 328 -14.98 19.02 11.90
CA LEU A 328 -16.25 19.56 12.36
C LEU A 328 -17.04 20.21 11.22
N GLU A 329 -16.39 21.02 10.37
CA GLU A 329 -17.02 21.62 9.20
C GLU A 329 -17.52 20.56 8.18
N ALA A 330 -16.78 19.48 8.04
CA ALA A 330 -17.14 18.41 7.11
C ALA A 330 -18.24 17.50 7.65
N ASP A 331 -18.43 17.40 8.98
CA ASP A 331 -19.40 16.48 9.62
C ASP A 331 -20.84 17.06 9.72
N THR A 332 -21.14 18.15 9.04
CA THR A 332 -22.45 18.86 9.12
C THR A 332 -23.67 17.98 8.80
N ASP A 333 -23.50 16.87 8.09
CA ASP A 333 -24.62 16.02 7.64
C ASP A 333 -24.82 14.74 8.47
N GLY A 334 -23.98 14.48 9.48
CA GLY A 334 -24.08 13.26 10.31
C GLY A 334 -23.94 11.94 9.53
N ALA A 335 -23.58 12.02 8.24
CA ALA A 335 -23.48 10.87 7.38
C ALA A 335 -22.12 10.18 7.61
N ALA A 336 -22.16 8.89 7.93
CA ALA A 336 -21.01 8.01 8.17
C ALA A 336 -20.14 7.76 6.91
N GLN A 337 -20.08 8.71 5.98
CA GLN A 337 -19.31 8.53 4.74
C GLN A 337 -17.90 9.10 4.87
N ALA A 338 -16.92 8.32 4.40
CA ALA A 338 -15.56 8.79 4.27
C ALA A 338 -15.48 10.05 3.41
N LYS A 339 -14.71 11.03 3.85
CA LYS A 339 -14.54 12.32 3.19
C LYS A 339 -13.05 12.58 2.95
N VAL A 340 -12.76 13.26 1.85
CA VAL A 340 -11.41 13.79 1.58
C VAL A 340 -11.57 15.25 1.23
N VAL A 341 -10.94 16.12 2.01
CA VAL A 341 -11.02 17.57 1.86
C VAL A 341 -9.61 18.12 1.72
N PHE A 342 -9.40 19.03 0.79
CA PHE A 342 -8.14 19.77 0.69
C PHE A 342 -8.16 20.97 1.64
N ASP A 343 -7.10 21.11 2.42
CA ASP A 343 -6.88 22.27 3.28
C ASP A 343 -5.75 23.13 2.71
N GLU A 344 -6.02 24.41 2.49
CA GLU A 344 -5.06 25.34 1.89
C GLU A 344 -3.97 25.75 2.88
N ASP A 345 -4.30 25.91 4.15
CA ASP A 345 -3.35 26.33 5.20
C ASP A 345 -2.32 25.23 5.48
N LEU A 346 -2.76 23.99 5.55
CA LEU A 346 -1.91 22.82 5.72
C LEU A 346 -1.24 22.37 4.41
N ASN A 347 -1.71 22.88 3.28
CA ASN A 347 -1.31 22.41 1.94
C ASN A 347 -1.38 20.88 1.81
N ALA A 348 -2.42 20.27 2.36
CA ALA A 348 -2.60 18.82 2.49
C ALA A 348 -4.06 18.40 2.24
N TYR A 349 -4.24 17.14 1.89
CA TYR A 349 -5.55 16.50 1.84
C TYR A 349 -5.79 15.78 3.17
N ILE A 350 -6.94 16.03 3.75
CA ILE A 350 -7.42 15.39 4.98
C ILE A 350 -8.45 14.35 4.57
N ALA A 351 -8.07 13.08 4.65
CA ALA A 351 -8.98 11.95 4.48
C ALA A 351 -9.50 11.53 5.85
N SER A 352 -10.80 11.42 6.01
CA SER A 352 -11.41 11.04 7.29
C SER A 352 -12.50 9.99 7.10
N ALA A 353 -12.56 9.07 8.05
CA ALA A 353 -13.63 8.10 8.20
C ALA A 353 -14.01 7.96 9.67
N ARG A 354 -15.24 7.55 9.91
CA ARG A 354 -15.73 7.27 11.25
C ARG A 354 -15.28 5.89 11.68
N ILE A 355 -14.88 5.76 12.93
CA ILE A 355 -14.77 4.50 13.65
C ILE A 355 -16.05 4.35 14.49
N ASP A 356 -16.93 3.44 14.06
CA ASP A 356 -18.17 3.15 14.78
C ASP A 356 -17.86 2.45 16.11
N GLY A 357 -18.76 2.61 17.06
CA GLY A 357 -18.59 2.18 18.44
C GLY A 357 -18.21 3.37 19.31
N PRO A 358 -16.95 3.69 19.51
CA PRO A 358 -16.54 4.84 20.33
C PRO A 358 -16.82 6.21 19.68
N ASP A 359 -17.29 6.25 18.43
CA ASP A 359 -17.59 7.47 17.66
C ASP A 359 -16.36 8.36 17.44
N TRP A 360 -15.27 7.76 16.98
CA TRP A 360 -14.03 8.45 16.68
C TRP A 360 -13.87 8.73 15.20
N TRP A 361 -12.99 9.67 14.87
CA TRP A 361 -12.48 9.89 13.52
C TRP A 361 -11.11 9.25 13.35
N LEU A 362 -11.01 8.40 12.35
CA LEU A 362 -9.73 8.03 11.75
C LEU A 362 -9.41 9.05 10.67
N VAL A 363 -8.27 9.66 10.77
CA VAL A 363 -7.84 10.73 9.87
C VAL A 363 -6.48 10.40 9.29
N THR A 364 -6.33 10.51 7.97
CA THR A 364 -5.04 10.45 7.30
C THR A 364 -4.77 11.78 6.61
N VAL A 365 -3.64 12.37 6.89
CA VAL A 365 -3.19 13.61 6.26
C VAL A 365 -2.19 13.29 5.16
N HIS A 366 -2.52 13.69 3.94
CA HIS A 366 -1.68 13.46 2.76
C HIS A 366 -1.13 14.79 2.24
N PRO A 367 0.18 15.04 2.32
CA PRO A 367 0.78 16.24 1.74
C PRO A 367 0.48 16.35 0.25
N LYS A 368 0.14 17.54 -0.23
CA LYS A 368 -0.10 17.82 -1.66
C LYS A 368 1.06 17.41 -2.56
N LEU A 369 2.27 17.40 -2.00
CA LEU A 369 3.47 16.93 -2.70
C LEU A 369 3.32 15.49 -3.25
N GLN A 370 2.51 14.64 -2.61
CA GLN A 370 2.23 13.28 -3.10
C GLN A 370 1.49 13.29 -4.44
N VAL A 371 0.51 14.18 -4.61
CA VAL A 371 -0.19 14.38 -5.89
C VAL A 371 0.80 14.83 -6.95
N GLU A 372 1.65 15.78 -6.60
CA GLU A 372 2.67 16.30 -7.52
C GLU A 372 3.71 15.25 -7.89
N ALA A 373 4.17 14.47 -6.92
CA ALA A 373 5.09 13.37 -7.16
C ALA A 373 4.47 12.24 -8.00
N ARG A 374 3.20 11.92 -7.79
CA ARG A 374 2.46 10.95 -8.61
C ARG A 374 2.25 11.47 -10.03
N ALA A 375 1.85 12.74 -10.16
CA ALA A 375 1.69 13.41 -11.44
C ALA A 375 3.00 13.44 -12.23
N LEU A 376 4.12 13.78 -11.58
CA LEU A 376 5.46 13.74 -12.19
C LEU A 376 5.84 12.34 -12.66
N ARG A 377 5.63 11.31 -11.84
CA ARG A 377 5.91 9.92 -12.24
C ARG A 377 5.04 9.47 -13.40
N SER A 378 3.74 9.76 -13.35
CA SER A 378 2.80 9.40 -14.42
C SER A 378 3.03 10.23 -15.69
N SER A 379 3.40 11.52 -15.55
CA SER A 379 3.73 12.40 -16.67
C SER A 379 5.10 12.07 -17.28
N GLY A 380 5.98 11.44 -16.54
CA GLY A 380 7.35 11.15 -16.99
C GLY A 380 7.37 10.42 -18.32
N ALA A 381 6.56 9.38 -18.47
CA ALA A 381 6.45 8.64 -19.72
C ALA A 381 5.91 9.51 -20.87
N ILE A 382 4.92 10.35 -20.59
CA ILE A 382 4.31 11.27 -21.56
C ILE A 382 5.31 12.38 -21.94
N LEU A 383 6.00 12.95 -20.96
CA LEU A 383 7.04 13.96 -21.21
C LEU A 383 8.21 13.38 -21.99
N ILE A 384 8.63 12.17 -21.68
CA ILE A 384 9.65 11.45 -22.46
C ILE A 384 9.13 11.21 -23.89
N LEU A 385 7.89 10.79 -24.04
CA LEU A 385 7.28 10.60 -25.37
C LEU A 385 7.20 11.94 -26.14
N ILE A 386 6.76 13.02 -25.51
CA ILE A 386 6.73 14.36 -26.11
C ILE A 386 8.16 14.80 -26.48
N ALA A 387 9.12 14.59 -25.60
CA ALA A 387 10.53 14.91 -25.88
C ALA A 387 11.09 14.08 -27.04
N LEU A 388 10.76 12.78 -27.11
CA LEU A 388 11.14 11.91 -28.22
C LEU A 388 10.49 12.32 -29.53
N LEU A 389 9.18 12.63 -29.51
CA LEU A 389 8.44 13.14 -30.66
C LEU A 389 9.00 14.50 -31.12
N PHE A 390 9.32 15.38 -30.18
CA PHE A 390 9.95 16.65 -30.47
C PHE A 390 11.37 16.49 -31.03
N ALA A 391 12.17 15.62 -30.46
CA ALA A 391 13.48 15.27 -30.99
C ALA A 391 13.40 14.65 -32.40
N ALA A 392 12.42 13.75 -32.62
CA ALA A 392 12.14 13.19 -33.93
C ALA A 392 11.66 14.27 -34.91
N PHE A 393 10.82 15.19 -34.46
CA PHE A 393 10.38 16.33 -35.29
C PHE A 393 11.56 17.25 -35.65
N ILE A 394 12.39 17.63 -34.67
CA ILE A 394 13.60 18.45 -34.94
C ILE A 394 14.54 17.70 -35.88
N LEU A 395 14.78 16.41 -35.62
CA LEU A 395 15.64 15.60 -36.47
C LEU A 395 15.09 15.54 -37.91
N THR A 396 13.75 15.29 -38.01
CA THR A 396 13.08 15.29 -39.33
C THR A 396 13.13 16.66 -39.98
N ALA A 397 12.84 17.73 -39.26
CA ALA A 397 12.90 19.10 -39.76
C ALA A 397 14.33 19.48 -40.20
N VAL A 398 15.32 19.11 -39.42
CA VAL A 398 16.74 19.32 -39.74
C VAL A 398 17.14 18.50 -40.98
N ILE A 399 16.71 17.21 -41.02
CA ILE A 399 16.96 16.34 -42.17
C ILE A 399 16.25 16.93 -43.41
N VAL A 400 14.97 17.26 -43.33
CA VAL A 400 14.19 17.84 -44.42
C VAL A 400 14.81 19.18 -44.87
N LEU A 401 15.12 20.08 -43.95
CA LEU A 401 15.70 21.37 -44.28
C LEU A 401 17.12 21.21 -44.90
N ARG A 402 17.90 20.27 -44.35
CA ARG A 402 19.24 19.97 -44.84
C ARG A 402 19.20 19.26 -46.18
N THR A 403 18.29 18.29 -46.33
CA THR A 403 18.20 17.50 -47.58
C THR A 403 17.38 18.19 -48.65
N SER A 404 16.25 18.83 -48.28
CA SER A 404 15.32 19.41 -49.25
C SER A 404 15.67 20.85 -49.67
N VAL A 405 16.37 21.61 -48.79
CA VAL A 405 16.70 23.02 -49.08
C VAL A 405 18.20 23.26 -49.05
N SER A 406 18.89 22.96 -47.93
CA SER A 406 20.27 23.40 -47.76
C SER A 406 21.27 22.60 -48.63
N SER A 407 21.09 21.30 -48.73
CA SER A 407 21.98 20.44 -49.54
C SER A 407 21.84 20.72 -51.02
N PRO A 408 20.61 20.75 -51.60
CA PRO A 408 20.41 21.11 -52.99
C PRO A 408 20.97 22.49 -53.35
N ILE A 409 20.68 23.50 -52.52
CA ILE A 409 21.21 24.86 -52.75
C ILE A 409 22.75 24.89 -52.69
N ARG A 410 23.36 24.17 -51.73
CA ARG A 410 24.84 24.08 -51.65
C ARG A 410 25.45 23.35 -52.83
N LYS A 411 24.78 22.28 -53.31
CA LYS A 411 25.23 21.57 -54.49
C LYS A 411 25.17 22.46 -55.74
N MET A 412 24.07 23.20 -55.86
CA MET A 412 23.95 24.20 -56.93
C MET A 412 24.99 25.31 -56.80
N THR A 413 25.24 25.82 -55.59
CA THR A 413 26.25 26.84 -55.35
C THR A 413 27.68 26.31 -55.70
N ARG A 414 27.96 25.02 -55.37
CA ARG A 414 29.19 24.39 -55.74
C ARG A 414 29.32 24.21 -57.25
N ALA A 415 28.30 23.67 -57.87
CA ALA A 415 28.24 23.51 -59.30
C ALA A 415 28.38 24.86 -60.02
N THR A 416 27.75 25.91 -59.45
CA THR A 416 27.88 27.28 -59.95
C THR A 416 29.32 27.79 -59.80
N ARG A 417 30.00 27.47 -58.69
CA ARG A 417 31.41 27.84 -58.53
C ARG A 417 32.33 27.09 -59.50
N HIS A 418 32.14 25.76 -59.64
CA HIS A 418 32.89 24.98 -60.60
C HIS A 418 32.65 25.44 -62.03
N LEU A 419 31.41 25.85 -62.34
CA LEU A 419 31.08 26.45 -63.61
C LEU A 419 31.76 27.82 -63.80
N ALA A 420 31.76 28.63 -62.70
CA ALA A 420 32.44 29.95 -62.73
C ALA A 420 33.97 29.84 -62.83
N ASP A 421 34.57 28.78 -62.26
CA ASP A 421 35.99 28.48 -62.34
C ASP A 421 36.37 27.80 -63.65
N GLY A 422 35.42 27.64 -64.59
CA GLY A 422 35.74 27.10 -65.94
C GLY A 422 35.96 25.57 -65.95
N ASN A 423 35.62 24.89 -64.91
CA ASN A 423 35.85 23.44 -64.76
C ASN A 423 34.62 22.64 -65.20
N TYR A 424 34.36 22.72 -66.51
CA TYR A 424 33.13 22.15 -67.10
C TYR A 424 33.10 20.62 -67.04
N GLU A 425 34.22 19.93 -67.05
CA GLU A 425 34.29 18.49 -66.93
C GLU A 425 33.89 18.02 -65.53
N SER A 426 34.15 18.80 -64.47
CA SER A 426 33.77 18.46 -63.12
C SER A 426 32.28 18.65 -62.87
N VAL A 427 31.59 19.49 -63.62
CA VAL A 427 30.13 19.69 -63.58
C VAL A 427 29.42 18.74 -64.51
N ALA A 428 30.12 18.23 -65.55
CA ALA A 428 29.68 17.29 -66.55
C ALA A 428 29.85 15.80 -66.13
N GLY A 429 30.68 15.52 -65.12
CA GLY A 429 30.84 14.17 -64.55
C GLY A 429 29.67 13.75 -63.67
N SER A 430 29.38 12.47 -63.65
CA SER A 430 28.25 11.83 -62.93
C SER A 430 28.18 12.04 -61.43
N ASP A 431 29.11 12.83 -60.84
CA ASP A 431 29.36 12.83 -59.39
C ASP A 431 28.79 14.04 -58.63
N HIS A 432 28.05 14.95 -59.25
CA HIS A 432 27.69 16.21 -58.64
C HIS A 432 26.21 16.38 -58.24
N GLY A 433 25.45 15.29 -58.31
CA GLY A 433 24.14 15.12 -57.64
C GLY A 433 23.21 16.34 -57.65
N LEU A 434 23.04 17.00 -58.79
CA LEU A 434 22.06 18.06 -58.95
C LEU A 434 20.63 17.48 -58.85
N PRO A 435 19.72 18.09 -58.06
CA PRO A 435 18.39 17.54 -57.79
C PRO A 435 17.44 17.78 -58.95
N VAL A 436 17.70 17.18 -60.12
CA VAL A 436 16.95 17.40 -61.37
C VAL A 436 15.59 16.74 -61.39
N ASP A 437 15.39 15.68 -60.59
CA ASP A 437 14.15 14.92 -60.52
C ASP A 437 13.08 15.53 -59.62
N ARG A 438 13.39 16.69 -59.02
CA ARG A 438 12.40 17.39 -58.18
C ARG A 438 11.39 18.14 -59.04
N ASN A 439 10.12 18.07 -58.58
CA ASN A 439 9.01 18.80 -59.23
C ASN A 439 8.69 20.15 -58.56
N ASP A 440 9.65 20.71 -57.80
CA ASP A 440 9.56 22.05 -57.19
C ASP A 440 10.49 23.03 -57.91
N GLU A 441 10.51 24.25 -57.40
CA GLU A 441 11.29 25.38 -57.94
C GLU A 441 12.80 25.03 -57.94
N ILE A 442 13.27 24.23 -56.98
CA ILE A 442 14.65 23.79 -56.89
C ILE A 442 14.95 22.75 -57.98
N GLY A 443 14.00 21.83 -58.22
CA GLY A 443 14.11 20.86 -59.29
C GLY A 443 14.07 21.50 -60.68
N MET A 444 13.20 22.51 -60.84
CA MET A 444 13.15 23.32 -62.05
C MET A 444 14.48 24.06 -62.31
N LEU A 445 15.03 24.65 -61.23
CA LEU A 445 16.33 25.30 -61.31
C LEU A 445 17.46 24.29 -61.59
N ALA A 446 17.42 23.12 -60.94
CA ALA A 446 18.40 22.04 -61.18
C ALA A 446 18.33 21.47 -62.59
N ARG A 447 17.13 21.29 -63.13
CA ARG A 447 16.95 20.86 -64.53
C ARG A 447 17.44 21.92 -65.52
N SER A 448 17.19 23.19 -65.21
CA SER A 448 17.75 24.28 -66.01
C SER A 448 19.27 24.33 -65.92
N PHE A 449 19.82 24.07 -64.76
CA PHE A 449 21.26 23.98 -64.54
C PHE A 449 21.89 22.73 -65.22
N ARG A 450 21.17 21.55 -65.12
CA ARG A 450 21.60 20.30 -65.75
C ARG A 450 21.62 20.39 -67.28
N ARG A 451 20.67 21.15 -67.87
CA ARG A 451 20.72 21.43 -69.31
C ARG A 451 22.00 22.16 -69.74
N MET A 452 22.62 22.82 -68.76
CA MET A 452 23.92 23.44 -68.98
C MET A 452 25.12 22.53 -68.77
N ALA A 453 24.97 21.52 -68.00
CA ALA A 453 26.12 20.74 -67.52
C ALA A 453 26.01 19.23 -67.70
N ASP A 454 25.23 18.75 -68.50
CA ASP A 454 25.03 17.39 -69.05
C ASP A 454 25.46 16.12 -68.28
N LYS A 455 25.60 16.18 -67.00
CA LYS A 455 25.77 14.93 -66.22
C LYS A 455 25.48 15.07 -64.74
N VAL A 456 24.86 14.12 -64.24
CA VAL A 456 24.54 13.97 -62.81
C VAL A 456 24.90 12.57 -62.36
N GLU A 457 25.68 12.48 -61.30
CA GLU A 457 25.78 11.26 -60.51
C GLU A 457 25.48 11.56 -59.04
N ASP A 458 24.53 10.82 -58.51
CA ASP A 458 24.52 10.29 -57.16
C ASP A 458 23.35 10.51 -56.28
N ALA A 459 22.47 9.59 -56.41
CA ALA A 459 21.42 9.35 -55.39
C ALA A 459 21.81 8.25 -54.37
N ARG A 460 23.04 7.74 -54.38
CA ARG A 460 23.40 6.53 -53.63
C ARG A 460 23.82 6.73 -52.17
N ALA A 461 24.37 7.86 -51.82
CA ALA A 461 24.95 8.07 -50.48
C ALA A 461 23.90 8.39 -49.39
N GLY A 462 22.66 8.78 -49.79
CA GLY A 462 21.60 9.15 -48.83
C GLY A 462 20.84 7.96 -48.23
N LEU A 463 20.77 6.85 -48.96
CA LEU A 463 19.92 5.72 -48.56
C LEU A 463 20.53 4.86 -47.44
N GLU A 464 21.86 4.76 -47.41
CA GLU A 464 22.53 3.90 -46.42
C GLU A 464 22.51 4.49 -45.00
N ARG A 465 22.43 5.84 -44.87
CA ARG A 465 22.30 6.46 -43.55
C ARG A 465 20.94 6.29 -42.92
N THR A 466 19.90 6.29 -43.75
CA THR A 466 18.49 6.16 -43.24
C THR A 466 18.19 4.77 -42.70
N VAL A 467 18.86 3.75 -43.25
CA VAL A 467 18.69 2.35 -42.83
C VAL A 467 19.32 2.09 -41.46
N ALA A 468 20.50 2.68 -41.21
CA ALA A 468 21.21 2.50 -39.93
C ALA A 468 20.46 3.16 -38.75
N GLU A 469 19.86 4.35 -38.98
CA GLU A 469 19.09 5.06 -37.94
C GLU A 469 17.79 4.35 -37.57
N ARG A 470 17.09 3.78 -38.57
CA ARG A 470 15.85 3.02 -38.31
C ARG A 470 16.06 1.71 -37.55
N THR A 471 17.23 1.09 -37.72
CA THR A 471 17.56 -0.16 -37.02
C THR A 471 17.75 0.08 -35.51
N LEU A 472 18.38 1.22 -35.16
CA LEU A 472 18.61 1.57 -33.77
C LEU A 472 17.30 1.93 -32.99
N GLU A 473 16.37 2.62 -33.68
CA GLU A 473 15.04 2.92 -33.10
C GLU A 473 14.23 1.65 -32.80
N LEU A 474 14.32 0.65 -33.70
CA LEU A 474 13.63 -0.63 -33.53
C LEU A 474 14.18 -1.46 -32.36
N GLU A 475 15.48 -1.41 -32.13
CA GLU A 475 16.09 -2.13 -31.00
C GLU A 475 15.70 -1.56 -29.64
N LEU A 476 15.56 -0.24 -29.54
CA LEU A 476 15.17 0.43 -28.29
C LEU A 476 13.69 0.18 -27.93
N ALA A 477 12.82 0.20 -28.93
CA ALA A 477 11.40 -0.10 -28.74
C ALA A 477 11.15 -1.57 -28.32
N ASN A 478 11.96 -2.50 -28.86
CA ASN A 478 11.84 -3.92 -28.54
C ASN A 478 12.26 -4.24 -27.08
N ARG A 479 13.23 -3.51 -26.53
CA ARG A 479 13.64 -3.68 -25.12
C ARG A 479 12.55 -3.27 -24.13
N GLN A 480 11.81 -2.18 -24.40
CA GLN A 480 10.73 -1.72 -23.53
C GLN A 480 9.52 -2.69 -23.51
N LEU A 481 9.23 -3.35 -24.64
CA LEU A 481 8.17 -4.36 -24.72
C LEU A 481 8.49 -5.62 -23.91
N LEU A 482 9.77 -6.00 -23.83
CA LEU A 482 10.21 -7.18 -23.08
C LEU A 482 10.07 -7.01 -21.55
N ASP A 483 10.30 -5.80 -21.02
CA ASP A 483 10.17 -5.56 -19.57
C ASP A 483 8.72 -5.56 -19.09
N GLN A 484 7.77 -5.18 -19.93
CA GLN A 484 6.33 -5.21 -19.59
C GLN A 484 5.74 -6.64 -19.62
N SER A 485 6.36 -7.58 -20.35
CA SER A 485 5.89 -8.97 -20.48
C SER A 485 6.23 -9.86 -19.28
N ARG A 486 6.98 -9.38 -18.29
CA ARG A 486 7.50 -10.22 -17.19
C ARG A 486 6.63 -10.26 -15.94
N ARG A 487 5.64 -9.37 -15.82
CA ARG A 487 4.78 -9.29 -14.63
C ARG A 487 3.42 -9.94 -14.83
N ASP A 488 2.89 -10.46 -13.76
CA ASP A 488 1.50 -10.92 -13.68
C ASP A 488 0.57 -9.72 -13.49
N ALA A 489 -0.44 -9.63 -14.34
CA ALA A 489 -1.34 -8.49 -14.39
C ALA A 489 -2.24 -8.36 -13.15
N LEU A 490 -2.51 -9.46 -12.45
CA LEU A 490 -3.34 -9.47 -11.26
C LEU A 490 -2.52 -9.09 -10.01
N THR A 491 -1.45 -9.81 -9.76
CA THR A 491 -0.73 -9.74 -8.48
C THR A 491 0.42 -8.75 -8.48
N GLY A 492 0.86 -8.27 -9.65
CA GLY A 492 2.05 -7.43 -9.80
C GLY A 492 3.38 -8.16 -9.57
N ALA A 493 3.36 -9.40 -9.12
CA ALA A 493 4.53 -10.27 -9.05
C ALA A 493 5.10 -10.54 -10.45
N LEU A 494 6.27 -11.15 -10.51
CA LEU A 494 6.80 -11.66 -11.77
C LEU A 494 5.92 -12.83 -12.26
N ASN A 495 5.78 -12.94 -13.58
CA ASN A 495 4.99 -14.01 -14.17
C ASN A 495 5.79 -15.32 -14.28
N ARG A 496 5.12 -16.39 -14.67
CA ARG A 496 5.72 -17.71 -14.85
C ARG A 496 6.87 -17.70 -15.86
N GLY A 497 6.75 -16.94 -16.95
CA GLY A 497 7.82 -16.85 -17.94
C GLY A 497 9.09 -16.22 -17.39
N ALA A 498 8.94 -15.21 -16.51
CA ALA A 498 10.06 -14.64 -15.75
C ALA A 498 10.63 -15.65 -14.76
N PHE A 499 9.78 -16.43 -14.08
CA PHE A 499 10.21 -17.49 -13.18
C PHE A 499 11.08 -18.55 -13.89
N ASP A 500 10.62 -19.06 -15.02
CA ASP A 500 11.35 -20.09 -15.77
C ASP A 500 12.72 -19.59 -16.24
N GLN A 501 12.82 -18.31 -16.56
CA GLN A 501 14.09 -17.68 -16.94
C GLN A 501 15.00 -17.47 -15.73
N ASP A 502 14.46 -16.92 -14.64
CA ASP A 502 15.22 -16.56 -13.45
C ASP A 502 15.63 -17.82 -12.65
N LEU A 503 14.83 -18.91 -12.71
CA LEU A 503 15.21 -20.20 -12.14
C LEU A 503 16.45 -20.78 -12.83
N ARG A 504 16.50 -20.72 -14.16
CA ARG A 504 17.71 -21.14 -14.89
C ARG A 504 18.93 -20.34 -14.46
N GLN A 505 18.78 -19.02 -14.32
CA GLN A 505 19.86 -18.17 -13.82
C GLN A 505 20.26 -18.53 -12.40
N ALA A 506 19.29 -18.75 -11.51
CA ALA A 506 19.53 -19.18 -10.13
C ALA A 506 20.27 -20.51 -10.04
N MET A 507 20.00 -21.45 -10.94
CA MET A 507 20.73 -22.71 -11.01
C MET A 507 22.20 -22.52 -11.44
N VAL A 508 22.43 -21.64 -12.44
CA VAL A 508 23.78 -21.25 -12.84
C VAL A 508 24.54 -20.59 -11.69
N ASP A 509 23.87 -19.66 -10.98
CA ASP A 509 24.46 -18.94 -9.85
C ASP A 509 24.71 -19.87 -8.65
N ALA A 510 23.83 -20.85 -8.40
CA ALA A 510 24.01 -21.89 -7.38
C ALA A 510 25.23 -22.77 -7.69
N ARG A 511 25.43 -23.12 -8.96
CA ARG A 511 26.60 -23.87 -9.44
C ARG A 511 27.90 -23.06 -9.31
N ALA A 512 27.80 -21.73 -9.44
CA ALA A 512 28.92 -20.82 -9.21
C ALA A 512 29.24 -20.60 -7.71
N GLY A 513 28.51 -21.25 -6.79
CA GLY A 513 28.74 -21.20 -5.35
C GLY A 513 27.83 -20.24 -4.58
N THR A 514 26.87 -19.62 -5.24
CA THR A 514 25.87 -18.78 -4.57
C THR A 514 24.82 -19.66 -3.93
N SER A 515 24.59 -19.52 -2.63
CA SER A 515 23.49 -20.23 -1.98
C SER A 515 22.16 -19.59 -2.35
N ILE A 516 21.30 -20.34 -3.00
CA ILE A 516 19.97 -19.88 -3.42
C ILE A 516 18.94 -20.92 -3.00
N ALA A 517 17.81 -20.48 -2.45
CA ALA A 517 16.70 -21.36 -2.15
C ALA A 517 15.53 -21.09 -3.10
N LEU A 518 14.81 -22.15 -3.43
CA LEU A 518 13.55 -22.12 -4.13
C LEU A 518 12.43 -22.50 -3.16
N ALA A 519 11.38 -21.73 -3.13
CA ALA A 519 10.16 -22.05 -2.41
C ALA A 519 8.94 -21.96 -3.34
N LEU A 520 8.03 -22.91 -3.22
CA LEU A 520 6.70 -22.88 -3.79
C LEU A 520 5.68 -22.75 -2.66
N PHE A 521 4.79 -21.82 -2.80
CA PHE A 521 3.66 -21.60 -1.90
C PHE A 521 2.37 -21.88 -2.68
N ASP A 522 1.40 -22.42 -1.99
CA ASP A 522 0.05 -22.65 -2.54
C ASP A 522 -0.97 -22.24 -1.49
N VAL A 523 -1.97 -21.51 -1.94
CA VAL A 523 -3.03 -21.00 -1.06
C VAL A 523 -3.96 -22.15 -0.67
N ASP A 524 -3.99 -22.46 0.62
CA ASP A 524 -4.74 -23.56 1.16
C ASP A 524 -6.25 -23.38 0.94
N PHE A 525 -6.88 -24.40 0.39
CA PHE A 525 -8.31 -24.41 0.11
C PHE A 525 -8.81 -23.22 -0.76
N PHE A 526 -7.95 -22.74 -1.68
CA PHE A 526 -8.28 -21.58 -2.49
C PHE A 526 -9.50 -21.79 -3.39
N LYS A 527 -9.66 -22.98 -3.96
CA LYS A 527 -10.88 -23.31 -4.71
C LYS A 527 -12.14 -23.23 -3.84
N PRO A 528 -12.23 -23.87 -2.65
CA PRO A 528 -13.33 -23.66 -1.71
C PRO A 528 -13.52 -22.20 -1.25
N PHE A 529 -12.44 -21.42 -1.20
CA PHE A 529 -12.52 -19.99 -0.95
C PHE A 529 -13.25 -19.27 -2.09
N ASN A 530 -12.81 -19.49 -3.31
CA ASN A 530 -13.40 -18.90 -4.51
C ASN A 530 -14.87 -19.32 -4.70
N ASP A 531 -15.18 -20.58 -4.44
CA ASP A 531 -16.53 -21.11 -4.53
C ASP A 531 -17.47 -20.46 -3.50
N HIS A 532 -16.94 -20.03 -2.35
CA HIS A 532 -17.71 -19.41 -1.29
C HIS A 532 -17.80 -17.88 -1.38
N TYR A 533 -16.69 -17.20 -1.71
CA TYR A 533 -16.57 -15.74 -1.68
C TYR A 533 -16.55 -15.09 -3.06
N GLY A 534 -16.46 -15.89 -4.12
CA GLY A 534 -16.36 -15.45 -5.50
C GLY A 534 -14.92 -15.11 -5.93
N HIS A 535 -14.67 -15.19 -7.23
CA HIS A 535 -13.34 -14.97 -7.81
C HIS A 535 -12.73 -13.60 -7.50
N VAL A 536 -13.55 -12.54 -7.47
CA VAL A 536 -13.05 -11.19 -7.13
C VAL A 536 -12.48 -11.13 -5.71
N ALA A 537 -13.08 -11.86 -4.77
CA ALA A 537 -12.55 -11.97 -3.41
C ALA A 537 -11.28 -12.83 -3.40
N GLY A 538 -11.23 -13.88 -4.20
CA GLY A 538 -10.05 -14.71 -4.40
C GLY A 538 -8.88 -13.95 -5.01
N ASP A 539 -9.13 -13.16 -6.04
CA ASP A 539 -8.11 -12.30 -6.66
C ASP A 539 -7.48 -11.35 -5.64
N ARG A 540 -8.32 -10.67 -4.84
CA ARG A 540 -7.83 -9.80 -3.75
C ARG A 540 -7.10 -10.57 -2.64
N ALA A 541 -7.54 -11.79 -2.35
CA ALA A 541 -6.87 -12.64 -1.38
C ALA A 541 -5.49 -13.05 -1.90
N LEU A 542 -5.38 -13.36 -3.18
CA LEU A 542 -4.14 -13.72 -3.84
C LEU A 542 -3.16 -12.53 -3.90
N GLU A 543 -3.63 -11.34 -4.28
CA GLU A 543 -2.82 -10.11 -4.23
C GLU A 543 -2.23 -9.88 -2.84
N ARG A 544 -3.06 -10.02 -1.78
CA ARG A 544 -2.62 -9.85 -0.40
C ARG A 544 -1.66 -10.95 0.05
N ALA A 545 -1.88 -12.19 -0.36
CA ALA A 545 -0.98 -13.30 -0.06
C ALA A 545 0.39 -13.08 -0.71
N VAL A 546 0.43 -12.73 -2.01
CA VAL A 546 1.67 -12.40 -2.73
C VAL A 546 2.41 -11.24 -2.08
N SER A 547 1.68 -10.18 -1.70
CA SER A 547 2.26 -9.03 -1.02
C SER A 547 2.86 -9.40 0.34
N ALA A 548 2.17 -10.24 1.12
CA ALA A 548 2.66 -10.68 2.43
C ALA A 548 3.88 -11.60 2.32
N ILE A 549 3.89 -12.51 1.35
CA ILE A 549 5.05 -13.36 1.06
C ILE A 549 6.24 -12.48 0.65
N GLY A 550 6.03 -11.53 -0.26
CA GLY A 550 7.09 -10.61 -0.69
C GLY A 550 7.65 -9.75 0.45
N ALA A 551 6.80 -9.28 1.33
CA ALA A 551 7.21 -8.51 2.51
C ALA A 551 7.98 -9.37 3.54
N ALA A 552 7.65 -10.67 3.65
CA ALA A 552 8.31 -11.60 4.55
C ALA A 552 9.64 -12.15 4.00
N LEU A 553 9.86 -12.04 2.69
CA LEU A 553 11.05 -12.50 1.98
C LEU A 553 11.81 -11.34 1.33
N PRO A 554 12.37 -10.41 2.12
CA PRO A 554 13.08 -9.27 1.55
C PRO A 554 14.29 -9.72 0.73
N GLY A 555 14.36 -9.20 -0.51
CA GLY A 555 15.41 -9.56 -1.46
C GLY A 555 15.13 -10.80 -2.30
N ALA A 556 14.04 -11.51 -2.07
CA ALA A 556 13.61 -12.59 -2.94
C ALA A 556 12.82 -12.06 -4.14
N SER A 557 12.94 -12.74 -5.26
CA SER A 557 12.06 -12.52 -6.41
C SER A 557 10.81 -13.37 -6.23
N ILE A 558 9.66 -12.73 -6.29
CA ILE A 558 8.37 -13.39 -6.12
C ILE A 558 7.67 -13.48 -7.47
N TYR A 559 7.14 -14.66 -7.75
CA TYR A 559 6.51 -15.00 -9.01
C TYR A 559 5.13 -15.60 -8.76
N ARG A 560 4.17 -15.23 -9.60
CA ARG A 560 2.96 -16.02 -9.73
C ARG A 560 3.24 -17.17 -10.68
N TYR A 561 3.39 -18.39 -10.14
CA TYR A 561 3.73 -19.57 -10.89
C TYR A 561 2.53 -20.14 -11.66
N GLY A 562 1.35 -20.11 -11.04
CA GLY A 562 0.08 -20.52 -11.68
C GLY A 562 -1.08 -20.32 -10.71
N GLY A 563 -2.28 -20.09 -11.18
CA GLY A 563 -3.50 -20.04 -10.38
C GLY A 563 -3.31 -19.40 -8.99
N GLU A 564 -3.32 -20.24 -7.96
CA GLU A 564 -3.05 -19.93 -6.56
C GLU A 564 -1.61 -20.23 -6.10
N GLU A 565 -0.73 -20.62 -7.02
CA GLU A 565 0.66 -21.00 -6.74
C GLU A 565 1.60 -19.80 -6.90
N ILE A 566 2.42 -19.58 -5.90
CA ILE A 566 3.40 -18.51 -5.83
C ILE A 566 4.79 -19.13 -5.67
N ALA A 567 5.74 -18.72 -6.47
CA ALA A 567 7.13 -19.15 -6.33
C ALA A 567 7.99 -18.01 -5.77
N ALA A 568 9.04 -18.37 -5.05
CA ALA A 568 10.05 -17.42 -4.60
C ALA A 568 11.45 -17.99 -4.83
N ILE A 569 12.30 -17.21 -5.50
CA ILE A 569 13.74 -17.47 -5.59
C ILE A 569 14.40 -16.56 -4.56
N ILE A 570 15.04 -17.17 -3.58
CA ILE A 570 15.54 -16.52 -2.37
C ILE A 570 17.06 -16.57 -2.38
N PRO A 571 17.78 -15.46 -2.55
CA PRO A 571 19.22 -15.40 -2.31
C PRO A 571 19.48 -15.66 -0.83
N ALA A 572 20.32 -16.64 -0.52
CA ALA A 572 20.54 -17.08 0.85
C ALA A 572 22.00 -16.98 1.24
N SER A 573 22.28 -16.46 2.43
CA SER A 573 23.61 -16.54 3.05
C SER A 573 23.82 -17.82 3.86
N ALA A 574 22.75 -18.50 4.28
CA ALA A 574 22.77 -19.80 4.98
C ALA A 574 21.40 -20.49 4.89
N THR A 575 21.35 -21.81 4.73
CA THR A 575 20.13 -22.62 4.60
C THR A 575 19.14 -22.41 5.75
N ASN A 576 19.64 -22.29 6.98
CA ASN A 576 18.79 -22.07 8.15
C ASN A 576 18.09 -20.70 8.17
N SER A 577 18.65 -19.66 7.53
CA SER A 577 18.00 -18.35 7.43
C SER A 577 16.88 -18.37 6.41
N SER A 578 17.06 -19.04 5.29
CA SER A 578 16.04 -19.18 4.24
C SER A 578 14.86 -20.02 4.71
N ARG A 579 15.12 -21.08 5.47
CA ARG A 579 14.08 -21.90 6.08
C ARG A 579 13.18 -21.08 7.00
N ARG A 580 13.76 -20.31 7.93
CA ARG A 580 13.00 -19.42 8.82
C ARG A 580 12.24 -18.34 8.06
N ALA A 581 12.83 -17.84 7.00
CA ALA A 581 12.18 -16.84 6.16
C ALA A 581 10.93 -17.40 5.47
N VAL A 582 11.00 -18.63 4.94
CA VAL A 582 9.85 -19.32 4.35
C VAL A 582 8.80 -19.65 5.41
N GLU A 583 9.20 -20.12 6.60
CA GLU A 583 8.29 -20.31 7.74
C GLU A 583 7.58 -18.98 8.10
N GLY A 584 8.35 -17.90 8.20
CA GLY A 584 7.83 -16.55 8.46
C GLY A 584 6.89 -16.03 7.37
N ALA A 585 7.10 -16.41 6.11
CA ALA A 585 6.22 -16.04 5.01
C ALA A 585 4.86 -16.76 5.09
N VAL A 586 4.87 -18.04 5.46
CA VAL A 586 3.64 -18.80 5.74
C VAL A 586 2.84 -18.15 6.88
N GLU A 587 3.52 -17.85 7.99
CA GLU A 587 2.89 -17.15 9.11
C GLU A 587 2.39 -15.75 8.74
N ALA A 588 3.11 -15.03 7.87
CA ALA A 588 2.72 -13.70 7.43
C ALA A 588 1.39 -13.73 6.70
N VAL A 589 1.15 -14.73 5.84
CA VAL A 589 -0.13 -14.89 5.17
C VAL A 589 -1.24 -15.23 6.17
N ALA A 590 -1.01 -16.16 7.09
CA ALA A 590 -1.98 -16.49 8.12
C ALA A 590 -2.36 -15.25 8.98
N ARG A 591 -1.38 -14.41 9.32
CA ARG A 591 -1.57 -13.16 10.08
C ARG A 591 -2.38 -12.09 9.36
N ILE A 592 -2.52 -12.18 8.03
CA ILE A 592 -3.42 -11.26 7.30
C ILE A 592 -4.87 -11.42 7.82
N GLY A 593 -5.23 -12.58 8.31
CA GLY A 593 -6.53 -12.85 8.91
C GLY A 593 -7.70 -12.76 7.92
N ILE A 594 -7.49 -13.13 6.65
CA ILE A 594 -8.59 -13.19 5.67
C ILE A 594 -9.52 -14.34 6.10
N PRO A 595 -10.78 -14.07 6.44
CA PRO A 595 -11.70 -15.12 6.85
C PRO A 595 -11.87 -16.18 5.75
N HIS A 596 -11.84 -17.45 6.13
CA HIS A 596 -12.04 -18.57 5.22
C HIS A 596 -13.03 -19.58 5.82
N ALA A 597 -14.31 -19.37 5.57
CA ALA A 597 -15.41 -20.17 6.16
C ALA A 597 -15.39 -21.66 5.76
N LYS A 598 -14.62 -22.04 4.75
CA LYS A 598 -14.46 -23.42 4.26
C LYS A 598 -13.11 -24.03 4.62
N SER A 599 -12.33 -23.37 5.45
CA SER A 599 -11.10 -23.91 6.01
C SER A 599 -11.29 -24.17 7.49
N ASP A 600 -10.83 -25.32 7.95
CA ASP A 600 -10.83 -25.67 9.38
C ASP A 600 -10.00 -24.72 10.22
N LEU A 601 -9.09 -23.98 9.59
CA LEU A 601 -8.26 -22.96 10.22
C LEU A 601 -8.97 -21.61 10.37
N GLY A 602 -10.17 -21.45 9.80
CA GLY A 602 -10.99 -20.24 9.87
C GLY A 602 -10.44 -19.03 9.11
N THR A 603 -9.19 -19.09 8.65
CA THR A 603 -8.52 -18.04 7.89
C THR A 603 -7.85 -18.64 6.65
N LEU A 604 -7.61 -17.77 5.66
CA LEU A 604 -6.84 -18.13 4.49
C LEU A 604 -5.36 -18.26 4.88
N THR A 605 -4.78 -19.40 4.53
CA THR A 605 -3.39 -19.75 4.79
C THR A 605 -2.70 -20.20 3.51
N VAL A 606 -1.41 -20.37 3.58
CA VAL A 606 -0.62 -20.99 2.53
C VAL A 606 0.19 -22.13 3.10
N SER A 607 0.40 -23.15 2.30
CA SER A 607 1.41 -24.17 2.55
C SER A 607 2.60 -23.90 1.66
N ALA A 608 3.80 -24.22 2.12
CA ALA A 608 5.02 -24.05 1.35
C ALA A 608 5.86 -25.30 1.32
N GLY A 609 6.46 -25.56 0.17
CA GLY A 609 7.58 -26.48 0.01
C GLY A 609 8.82 -25.69 -0.39
N ALA A 610 9.95 -26.01 0.17
CA ALA A 610 11.18 -25.32 -0.17
C ALA A 610 12.40 -26.22 -0.12
N MET A 611 13.43 -25.82 -0.85
CA MET A 611 14.75 -26.45 -0.78
C MET A 611 15.84 -25.47 -1.14
N THR A 612 17.05 -25.74 -0.76
CA THR A 612 18.23 -25.07 -1.31
C THR A 612 18.55 -25.71 -2.66
N ILE A 613 18.74 -24.90 -3.69
CA ILE A 613 19.17 -25.39 -5.00
C ILE A 613 20.55 -26.02 -4.85
N PRO A 614 20.71 -27.31 -5.21
CA PRO A 614 21.99 -27.98 -5.08
C PRO A 614 23.05 -27.35 -5.98
N HIS A 615 24.29 -27.29 -5.53
CA HIS A 615 25.41 -26.75 -6.30
C HIS A 615 25.78 -27.61 -7.52
N ASP A 616 25.35 -28.87 -7.54
CA ASP A 616 25.52 -29.82 -8.65
C ASP A 616 24.26 -29.92 -9.54
N ALA A 617 23.28 -29.02 -9.33
CA ALA A 617 22.05 -29.02 -10.11
C ALA A 617 22.37 -28.85 -11.61
N ASP A 618 21.77 -29.73 -12.42
CA ASP A 618 21.81 -29.63 -13.87
C ASP A 618 21.02 -28.37 -14.31
N ASP A 619 21.68 -27.44 -14.98
CA ASP A 619 21.10 -26.17 -15.45
C ASP A 619 20.19 -26.29 -16.69
N SER A 620 19.99 -27.53 -17.17
CA SER A 620 19.06 -27.84 -18.23
C SER A 620 17.58 -27.71 -17.78
N GLU A 621 16.66 -27.66 -18.73
CA GLU A 621 15.22 -27.71 -18.44
C GLU A 621 14.83 -28.96 -17.64
N ARG A 622 15.56 -30.06 -17.81
CA ARG A 622 15.34 -31.31 -17.08
C ARG A 622 15.74 -31.15 -15.60
N GLY A 623 16.86 -30.50 -15.32
CA GLY A 623 17.30 -30.21 -13.96
C GLY A 623 16.35 -29.26 -13.23
N GLY A 624 15.92 -28.19 -13.91
CA GLY A 624 14.91 -27.25 -13.37
C GLY A 624 13.60 -27.95 -13.03
N ARG A 625 13.16 -28.90 -13.86
CA ARG A 625 11.96 -29.71 -13.60
C ARG A 625 12.17 -30.63 -12.38
N THR A 626 13.34 -31.23 -12.23
CA THR A 626 13.66 -32.10 -11.07
C THR A 626 13.63 -31.30 -9.77
N ILE A 627 14.16 -30.09 -9.76
CA ILE A 627 14.12 -29.19 -8.58
C ILE A 627 12.68 -28.81 -8.25
N LEU A 628 11.89 -28.46 -9.26
CA LEU A 628 10.47 -28.13 -9.07
C LEU A 628 9.67 -29.32 -8.54
N GLU A 629 9.88 -30.52 -9.07
CA GLU A 629 9.25 -31.75 -8.57
C GLU A 629 9.64 -32.06 -7.10
N ALA A 630 10.88 -31.72 -6.72
CA ALA A 630 11.33 -31.89 -5.35
C ALA A 630 10.62 -30.87 -4.41
N VAL A 631 10.59 -29.62 -4.80
CA VAL A 631 9.88 -28.56 -4.02
C VAL A 631 8.38 -28.84 -3.94
N ASP A 632 7.78 -29.33 -5.03
CA ASP A 632 6.35 -29.71 -5.07
C ASP A 632 6.04 -30.87 -4.13
N LYS A 633 6.92 -31.88 -4.04
CA LYS A 633 6.80 -32.96 -3.05
C LYS A 633 6.83 -32.42 -1.61
N ALA A 634 7.68 -31.44 -1.33
CA ALA A 634 7.72 -30.80 -0.02
C ALA A 634 6.42 -30.02 0.23
N LEU A 635 5.94 -29.28 -0.75
CA LEU A 635 4.66 -28.58 -0.67
C LEU A 635 3.49 -29.54 -0.45
N TYR A 636 3.50 -30.66 -1.15
CA TYR A 636 2.52 -31.72 -0.95
C TYR A 636 2.58 -32.30 0.47
N ALA A 637 3.77 -32.52 1.02
CA ALA A 637 3.96 -32.95 2.39
C ALA A 637 3.41 -31.93 3.40
N ALA A 638 3.68 -30.63 3.18
CA ALA A 638 3.13 -29.55 3.99
C ALA A 638 1.60 -29.57 4.01
N LYS A 639 0.97 -29.73 2.84
CA LYS A 639 -0.48 -29.85 2.70
C LYS A 639 -1.05 -31.05 3.44
N HIS A 640 -0.38 -32.21 3.39
CA HIS A 640 -0.81 -33.44 4.08
C HIS A 640 -0.56 -33.41 5.59
N ALA A 641 0.45 -32.70 6.05
CA ALA A 641 0.75 -32.55 7.47
C ALA A 641 -0.20 -31.59 8.23
N GLY A 642 -1.24 -31.07 7.55
CA GLY A 642 -2.28 -30.23 8.17
C GLY A 642 -2.28 -28.79 7.68
N ARG A 643 -1.59 -28.50 6.59
CA ARG A 643 -1.54 -27.15 5.95
C ARG A 643 -0.97 -26.05 6.84
N ASN A 644 -0.98 -24.81 6.36
CA ASN A 644 -0.48 -23.63 7.06
C ASN A 644 0.93 -23.84 7.64
N ARG A 645 1.80 -24.41 6.85
CA ARG A 645 3.19 -24.73 7.22
C ARG A 645 4.10 -24.80 6.03
N SER A 646 5.37 -24.81 6.29
CA SER A 646 6.38 -25.12 5.28
C SER A 646 7.08 -26.44 5.56
N GLU A 647 7.40 -27.16 4.51
CA GLU A 647 8.29 -28.31 4.54
C GLU A 647 9.54 -28.00 3.73
N TRP A 648 10.67 -28.39 4.30
CA TRP A 648 11.98 -28.11 3.70
C TRP A 648 12.67 -29.42 3.37
N LEU A 649 13.00 -29.58 2.10
CA LEU A 649 13.86 -30.67 1.67
C LEU A 649 15.34 -30.32 1.89
N SER A 650 16.02 -31.15 2.64
CA SER A 650 17.47 -31.04 2.90
C SER A 650 18.29 -31.64 1.78
#